data_ed61657c6bef369e9cf4c8c148897705
#
_entry.id   ed61657c6bef369e9cf4c8c148897705
#
_cell.length_a   1.000
_cell.length_b   1.000
_cell.length_c   1.000
_cell.angle_alpha   90.00
_cell.angle_beta   90.00
_cell.angle_gamma   90.00
#
_symmetry.space_group_name_H-M   'P 1'
#
loop_
_entity.id
_entity.type
_entity.pdbx_description
1 polymer ?
#
loop_
_entity_poly.entity_id
_entity_poly.type
_entity_poly.pdbx_seq_one_letter_code
_entity_poly.pdbx_strand_id
1 'polypeptide(L)'
;MGVIDVPEENVAFKGQLNPGKLLLVDFNSNKVIENNELKTHIAHKYPYKDWIDQYKIDLELDEVQYQRQLLDEAILFKVQKQFGYTKEDIHKYMTDLVVGKKDPIGAMGYDAPLAVLNERPESLFNYFKQLFAQVTNPPIDAYREKIVTSELSYLGSEGNLLHPAPNVLDRIQLTKPVLTLNQLDKIEQSKFNVKHLSTLYQDISLEEALNHIGEEAVQATKEGYTILVLDDSALINTTQSLHYAMPMLLAVSHIHQLLIKEDLRMSTSIVALSGETREVHHVACLLGYGANAVIPYLAQQTIAHLTDSHHLEGSISENVETYTNVLSEGVIKVMAKMGISTVQSYQGAQIFEAVGLSQNVIDTYFTGTQSKLSGLSIEQIDEENRKRQSNEEEYLASGSNFQWRQQGQHHVFNPTTIHLLQHACRENDYEQFKTFTNAVHDNRHDHLRDLLEFKSQSSIPIEQVESVESIVRRFNTGAMSYGSISEEAHQTLAKAMNTLGGKSNSGEGGENPKRYVIQEDGSYLSSAIKQVASGRFGVTSEYLQHAKELQIKVAQGAKPGEGGQLPGTKVYPWIAETRGSTPGIGLISPPPHHDIYSIEDLAQLIHDLKNANKDADIAVKLVSKTGIGTIASGVAKAFADKIVVSGYDGGTGASPKTSIQHAGLPWELGLAETHQTLKLNDLRSRVRLETDGKLLTGRDVALACALGAEEFGFATAPLVVLGCIMMRVCHNDTCPVGIATQNKDLRALYRGKADHVVNFMHFIAEELREVLAELGLKTVEELVGRTDLLQRSRHINPKSKAASLDIEKLLHAVDGPNTKEIAQNHHLDIGFDLNYLYKEAKQSIENGETFKGHYTINNTQRNVGVMTGSYITKPVSYTHLTLPTKA
;
A
#
# COMPACT_ATOMS: atom_id res chain seq x y z
N MET A 1 -7.27 -40.49 -3.51
CA MET A 1 -7.17 -41.91 -3.90
C MET A 1 -8.54 -42.36 -4.40
N GLY A 2 -8.59 -43.24 -5.39
CA GLY A 2 -9.87 -43.77 -5.85
C GLY A 2 -10.48 -43.06 -7.08
N VAL A 3 -9.70 -42.40 -7.90
CA VAL A 3 -10.18 -41.82 -9.17
C VAL A 3 -10.35 -42.87 -10.26
N ILE A 4 -9.59 -43.95 -10.18
CA ILE A 4 -9.67 -45.11 -11.08
C ILE A 4 -9.75 -46.38 -10.24
N ASP A 5 -10.69 -47.27 -10.54
CA ASP A 5 -10.79 -48.57 -9.91
C ASP A 5 -9.77 -49.52 -10.53
N VAL A 6 -8.81 -49.92 -9.73
CA VAL A 6 -7.79 -50.89 -10.11
C VAL A 6 -7.95 -52.09 -9.14
N PRO A 7 -8.15 -53.33 -9.66
CA PRO A 7 -8.17 -54.52 -8.83
C PRO A 7 -6.88 -54.65 -8.01
N GLU A 8 -7.01 -55.07 -6.76
CA GLU A 8 -5.89 -55.07 -5.81
C GLU A 8 -4.75 -55.97 -6.25
N GLU A 9 -5.05 -57.08 -6.91
CA GLU A 9 -4.10 -58.00 -7.49
C GLU A 9 -3.26 -57.40 -8.62
N ASN A 10 -3.71 -56.29 -9.24
CA ASN A 10 -2.98 -55.59 -10.30
C ASN A 10 -2.13 -54.44 -9.77
N VAL A 11 -2.07 -54.23 -8.45
CA VAL A 11 -1.30 -53.15 -7.83
C VAL A 11 0.05 -53.69 -7.39
N ALA A 12 1.13 -53.39 -8.14
CA ALA A 12 2.48 -53.74 -7.78
C ALA A 12 3.07 -52.87 -6.66
N PHE A 13 2.68 -51.58 -6.65
CA PHE A 13 3.21 -50.60 -5.69
C PHE A 13 2.23 -49.44 -5.47
N LYS A 14 2.15 -48.96 -4.21
CA LYS A 14 1.39 -47.75 -3.85
C LYS A 14 2.36 -46.75 -3.23
N GLY A 15 2.32 -45.52 -3.69
CA GLY A 15 3.17 -44.45 -3.18
C GLY A 15 2.54 -43.09 -3.33
N GLN A 16 3.19 -42.08 -2.74
CA GLN A 16 2.85 -40.67 -2.86
C GLN A 16 4.06 -39.88 -3.34
N LEU A 17 3.87 -39.02 -4.31
CA LEU A 17 4.88 -38.09 -4.75
C LEU A 17 5.00 -36.98 -3.72
N ASN A 18 6.14 -36.90 -3.04
CA ASN A 18 6.41 -35.85 -2.05
C ASN A 18 6.74 -34.51 -2.72
N PRO A 19 6.53 -33.38 -2.04
CA PRO A 19 6.90 -32.07 -2.54
C PRO A 19 8.36 -32.00 -2.98
N GLY A 20 8.63 -31.36 -4.14
CA GLY A 20 9.98 -31.24 -4.72
C GLY A 20 10.57 -32.52 -5.29
N LYS A 21 9.81 -33.62 -5.38
CA LYS A 21 10.19 -34.87 -6.02
C LYS A 21 9.57 -34.99 -7.40
N LEU A 22 10.28 -35.71 -8.28
CA LEU A 22 9.87 -36.03 -9.64
C LEU A 22 9.65 -37.51 -9.80
N LEU A 23 8.71 -37.90 -10.65
CA LEU A 23 8.48 -39.26 -11.11
C LEU A 23 8.33 -39.23 -12.63
N LEU A 24 9.15 -39.96 -13.36
CA LEU A 24 9.05 -40.08 -14.80
C LEU A 24 8.58 -41.50 -15.17
N VAL A 25 7.53 -41.62 -15.94
CA VAL A 25 7.08 -42.85 -16.57
C VAL A 25 7.50 -42.80 -18.05
N ASP A 26 8.52 -43.56 -18.42
CA ASP A 26 9.02 -43.61 -19.79
C ASP A 26 8.41 -44.81 -20.51
N PHE A 27 7.47 -44.56 -21.38
CA PHE A 27 6.82 -45.59 -22.20
C PHE A 27 7.74 -46.19 -23.29
N ASN A 28 8.78 -45.50 -23.68
CA ASN A 28 9.71 -46.00 -24.70
C ASN A 28 10.62 -47.08 -24.10
N SER A 29 11.11 -46.84 -22.90
CA SER A 29 11.94 -47.84 -22.18
C SER A 29 11.14 -48.75 -21.25
N ASN A 30 9.81 -48.53 -21.12
CA ASN A 30 8.94 -49.23 -20.16
C ASN A 30 9.45 -49.21 -18.71
N LYS A 31 9.93 -48.04 -18.27
CA LYS A 31 10.47 -47.86 -16.92
C LYS A 31 9.79 -46.76 -16.16
N VAL A 32 9.69 -46.94 -14.86
CA VAL A 32 9.39 -45.89 -13.90
C VAL A 32 10.70 -45.44 -13.32
N ILE A 33 11.06 -44.17 -13.54
CA ILE A 33 12.34 -43.59 -13.10
C ILE A 33 12.06 -42.69 -11.89
N GLU A 34 12.71 -43.02 -10.79
CA GLU A 34 12.54 -42.27 -9.54
C GLU A 34 13.32 -40.95 -9.51
N ASN A 35 12.95 -40.11 -8.57
CA ASN A 35 13.50 -38.75 -8.41
C ASN A 35 15.05 -38.67 -8.46
N ASN A 36 15.73 -39.51 -7.72
CA ASN A 36 17.19 -39.45 -7.61
C ASN A 36 17.88 -39.88 -8.90
N GLU A 37 17.37 -40.92 -9.53
CA GLU A 37 17.88 -41.39 -10.81
C GLU A 37 17.67 -40.34 -11.89
N LEU A 38 16.46 -39.77 -11.96
CA LEU A 38 16.13 -38.73 -12.92
C LEU A 38 16.97 -37.45 -12.73
N LYS A 39 17.12 -36.99 -11.49
CA LYS A 39 17.95 -35.82 -11.17
C LYS A 39 19.43 -36.06 -11.48
N THR A 40 19.94 -37.25 -11.16
CA THR A 40 21.31 -37.61 -11.49
C THR A 40 21.53 -37.65 -13.00
N HIS A 41 20.58 -38.22 -13.76
CA HIS A 41 20.65 -38.26 -15.22
C HIS A 41 20.66 -36.83 -15.81
N ILE A 42 19.75 -35.98 -15.36
CA ILE A 42 19.69 -34.58 -15.81
C ILE A 42 20.98 -33.82 -15.46
N ALA A 43 21.45 -33.93 -14.22
CA ALA A 43 22.67 -33.25 -13.74
C ALA A 43 23.94 -33.62 -14.51
N HIS A 44 24.01 -34.83 -15.06
CA HIS A 44 25.15 -35.31 -15.82
C HIS A 44 24.95 -35.30 -17.35
N LYS A 45 23.81 -34.77 -17.82
CA LYS A 45 23.48 -34.71 -19.26
C LYS A 45 24.48 -33.87 -20.06
N TYR A 46 24.95 -32.78 -19.45
CA TYR A 46 25.91 -31.85 -20.02
C TYR A 46 26.99 -31.49 -18.99
N PRO A 47 28.19 -31.07 -19.39
CA PRO A 47 29.27 -30.66 -18.49
C PRO A 47 29.02 -29.21 -17.99
N TYR A 48 27.97 -29.00 -17.23
CA TYR A 48 27.51 -27.65 -16.78
C TYR A 48 28.59 -26.88 -16.02
N LYS A 49 29.39 -27.58 -15.21
CA LYS A 49 30.46 -26.92 -14.45
C LYS A 49 31.54 -26.35 -15.38
N ASP A 50 31.99 -27.17 -16.36
CA ASP A 50 32.99 -26.74 -17.34
C ASP A 50 32.47 -25.57 -18.17
N TRP A 51 31.17 -25.56 -18.50
CA TRP A 51 30.56 -24.46 -19.18
C TRP A 51 30.56 -23.18 -18.33
N ILE A 52 30.19 -23.26 -17.03
CA ILE A 52 30.20 -22.10 -16.13
C ILE A 52 31.64 -21.55 -15.99
N ASP A 53 32.61 -22.45 -15.76
CA ASP A 53 34.02 -22.06 -15.58
C ASP A 53 34.60 -21.41 -16.85
N GLN A 54 34.16 -21.82 -18.04
CA GLN A 54 34.65 -21.29 -19.31
C GLN A 54 33.97 -20.03 -19.81
N TYR A 55 32.64 -19.89 -19.60
CA TYR A 55 31.82 -18.86 -20.25
C TYR A 55 31.30 -17.81 -19.29
N LYS A 56 31.27 -18.05 -17.97
CA LYS A 56 30.86 -17.03 -17.00
C LYS A 56 31.84 -15.86 -17.05
N ILE A 57 31.28 -14.65 -17.23
CA ILE A 57 32.07 -13.43 -17.27
C ILE A 57 31.80 -12.63 -16.01
N ASP A 58 32.88 -12.36 -15.29
CA ASP A 58 32.90 -11.41 -14.18
C ASP A 58 33.64 -10.17 -14.66
N LEU A 59 32.92 -9.06 -14.81
CA LEU A 59 33.50 -7.78 -15.23
C LEU A 59 33.96 -6.93 -14.05
N GLU A 60 33.85 -7.42 -12.80
CA GLU A 60 34.21 -6.69 -11.58
C GLU A 60 33.64 -5.25 -11.60
N LEU A 61 32.35 -5.13 -11.92
CA LEU A 61 31.66 -3.86 -12.06
C LEU A 61 31.55 -3.11 -10.72
N ASP A 62 31.58 -3.81 -9.61
CA ASP A 62 31.51 -3.22 -8.26
C ASP A 62 32.75 -2.41 -7.89
N GLU A 63 33.88 -2.64 -8.56
CA GLU A 63 35.12 -1.89 -8.35
C GLU A 63 35.21 -0.60 -9.18
N VAL A 64 34.21 -0.35 -10.06
CA VAL A 64 34.20 0.80 -10.96
C VAL A 64 33.67 2.02 -10.22
N GLN A 65 34.59 2.95 -9.91
CA GLN A 65 34.24 4.21 -9.26
C GLN A 65 33.56 5.17 -10.21
N TYR A 66 32.64 5.98 -9.70
CA TYR A 66 32.00 7.05 -10.45
C TYR A 66 33.00 8.21 -10.65
N GLN A 67 33.41 8.46 -11.90
CA GLN A 67 34.35 9.48 -12.32
C GLN A 67 33.84 10.15 -13.60
N ARG A 68 32.90 11.07 -13.45
CA ARG A 68 32.34 11.83 -14.56
C ARG A 68 32.61 13.32 -14.38
N GLN A 69 32.86 14.01 -15.48
CA GLN A 69 32.87 15.46 -15.49
C GLN A 69 31.46 15.95 -15.12
N LEU A 70 31.38 16.94 -14.24
CA LEU A 70 30.16 17.61 -13.91
C LEU A 70 29.58 18.31 -15.13
N LEU A 71 28.27 18.23 -15.31
CA LEU A 71 27.57 19.04 -16.29
C LEU A 71 27.68 20.53 -15.91
N ASP A 72 27.70 21.40 -16.90
CA ASP A 72 27.49 22.81 -16.66
C ASP A 72 26.18 23.04 -15.91
N GLU A 73 26.20 23.95 -14.92
CA GLU A 73 25.03 24.15 -14.02
C GLU A 73 23.80 24.61 -14.79
N ALA A 74 23.95 25.42 -15.85
CA ALA A 74 22.82 25.85 -16.66
C ALA A 74 22.24 24.69 -17.50
N ILE A 75 23.10 23.78 -17.99
CA ILE A 75 22.68 22.58 -18.72
C ILE A 75 21.97 21.64 -17.75
N LEU A 76 22.57 21.37 -16.58
CA LEU A 76 21.93 20.51 -15.56
C LEU A 76 20.53 21.01 -15.19
N PHE A 77 20.42 22.29 -14.88
CA PHE A 77 19.17 22.95 -14.54
C PHE A 77 18.11 22.84 -15.65
N LYS A 78 18.51 23.09 -16.91
CA LYS A 78 17.63 22.97 -18.08
C LYS A 78 17.07 21.58 -18.19
N VAL A 79 17.95 20.56 -18.14
CA VAL A 79 17.52 19.15 -18.30
C VAL A 79 16.70 18.67 -17.10
N GLN A 80 17.03 19.10 -15.88
CA GLN A 80 16.20 18.83 -14.69
C GLN A 80 14.77 19.36 -14.88
N LYS A 81 14.60 20.58 -15.42
CA LYS A 81 13.26 21.14 -15.71
C LYS A 81 12.52 20.29 -16.74
N GLN A 82 13.19 19.89 -17.83
CA GLN A 82 12.58 19.08 -18.89
C GLN A 82 12.07 17.74 -18.33
N PHE A 83 12.81 17.09 -17.44
CA PHE A 83 12.37 15.86 -16.77
C PHE A 83 11.48 16.08 -15.53
N GLY A 84 11.07 17.32 -15.26
CA GLY A 84 10.15 17.66 -14.17
C GLY A 84 10.72 17.43 -12.78
N TYR A 85 12.05 17.63 -12.59
CA TYR A 85 12.63 17.67 -11.25
C TYR A 85 12.10 18.88 -10.48
N THR A 86 11.85 18.70 -9.20
CA THR A 86 11.41 19.76 -8.30
C THR A 86 12.45 20.01 -7.21
N LYS A 87 12.35 21.18 -6.55
CA LYS A 87 13.19 21.47 -5.37
C LYS A 87 12.95 20.43 -4.25
N GLU A 88 11.71 19.93 -4.11
CA GLU A 88 11.41 18.89 -3.13
C GLU A 88 12.09 17.57 -3.47
N ASP A 89 12.10 17.16 -4.77
CA ASP A 89 12.82 15.96 -5.22
C ASP A 89 14.30 16.03 -4.86
N ILE A 90 14.96 17.15 -5.20
CA ILE A 90 16.41 17.31 -5.01
C ILE A 90 16.77 17.41 -3.53
N HIS A 91 16.13 18.35 -2.79
CA HIS A 91 16.56 18.70 -1.44
C HIS A 91 15.87 17.94 -0.31
N LYS A 92 14.77 17.20 -0.59
CA LYS A 92 13.98 16.48 0.41
C LYS A 92 13.78 15.00 0.14
N TYR A 93 14.11 14.56 -1.07
CA TYR A 93 14.05 13.15 -1.41
C TYR A 93 15.45 12.61 -1.72
N MET A 94 16.11 13.10 -2.77
CA MET A 94 17.43 12.62 -3.20
C MET A 94 18.53 12.85 -2.14
N THR A 95 18.55 14.03 -1.53
CA THR A 95 19.47 14.31 -0.42
C THR A 95 19.23 13.39 0.77
N ASP A 96 17.95 13.18 1.16
CA ASP A 96 17.58 12.31 2.28
C ASP A 96 17.91 10.84 1.99
N LEU A 97 17.83 10.37 0.72
CA LEU A 97 18.30 9.04 0.31
C LEU A 97 19.78 8.82 0.63
N VAL A 98 20.62 9.78 0.29
CA VAL A 98 22.08 9.69 0.50
C VAL A 98 22.42 9.80 1.99
N VAL A 99 21.91 10.81 2.67
CA VAL A 99 22.19 11.05 4.09
C VAL A 99 21.65 9.93 4.98
N GLY A 100 20.43 9.49 4.73
CA GLY A 100 19.74 8.45 5.49
C GLY A 100 20.12 7.02 5.09
N LYS A 101 20.77 6.84 3.95
CA LYS A 101 21.13 5.53 3.35
C LYS A 101 19.94 4.55 3.27
N LYS A 102 18.76 5.07 3.00
CA LYS A 102 17.49 4.34 2.86
C LYS A 102 16.42 5.23 2.25
N ASP A 103 15.31 4.64 1.80
CA ASP A 103 14.12 5.38 1.37
C ASP A 103 13.66 6.34 2.47
N PRO A 104 13.49 7.65 2.16
CA PRO A 104 13.12 8.65 3.15
C PRO A 104 11.80 8.34 3.85
N ILE A 105 11.76 8.55 5.16
CA ILE A 105 10.56 8.35 5.97
C ILE A 105 9.70 9.60 5.93
N GLY A 106 8.41 9.40 5.63
CA GLY A 106 7.37 10.40 5.73
C GLY A 106 6.38 10.11 6.86
N ALA A 107 5.51 11.07 7.13
CA ALA A 107 4.41 10.93 8.07
C ALA A 107 3.13 11.57 7.50
N MET A 108 1.98 11.27 8.08
CA MET A 108 0.66 11.52 7.55
C MET A 108 0.44 10.74 6.24
N GLY A 109 -0.50 11.10 5.40
CA GLY A 109 -0.72 10.45 4.10
C GLY A 109 -0.17 11.28 2.95
N TYR A 110 -0.55 10.90 1.74
CA TYR A 110 -0.31 11.65 0.52
C TYR A 110 -1.51 12.56 0.25
N ASP A 111 -1.29 13.87 0.13
CA ASP A 111 -2.38 14.85 -0.02
C ASP A 111 -2.46 15.45 -1.43
N ALA A 112 -1.51 15.15 -2.30
CA ALA A 112 -1.61 15.51 -3.71
C ALA A 112 -2.65 14.63 -4.43
N PRO A 113 -3.32 15.15 -5.47
CA PRO A 113 -4.27 14.37 -6.27
C PRO A 113 -3.59 13.18 -6.97
N LEU A 114 -4.40 12.20 -7.39
CA LEU A 114 -3.95 11.18 -8.33
C LEU A 114 -3.44 11.83 -9.62
N ALA A 115 -2.45 11.22 -10.28
CA ALA A 115 -1.85 11.75 -11.51
C ALA A 115 -2.88 12.17 -12.57
N VAL A 116 -3.91 11.35 -12.75
CA VAL A 116 -5.01 11.61 -13.70
C VAL A 116 -5.96 12.72 -13.27
N LEU A 117 -5.99 13.06 -11.98
CA LEU A 117 -6.79 14.19 -11.44
C LEU A 117 -5.97 15.48 -11.31
N ASN A 118 -4.64 15.37 -11.32
CA ASN A 118 -3.77 16.52 -11.12
C ASN A 118 -3.83 17.46 -12.34
N GLU A 119 -4.03 18.75 -12.10
CA GLU A 119 -4.00 19.78 -13.15
C GLU A 119 -2.60 19.96 -13.77
N ARG A 120 -1.55 19.60 -13.02
CA ARG A 120 -0.16 19.66 -13.49
C ARG A 120 0.17 18.44 -14.35
N PRO A 121 1.07 18.61 -15.35
CA PRO A 121 1.58 17.45 -16.09
C PRO A 121 2.35 16.53 -15.16
N GLU A 122 2.04 15.25 -15.21
CA GLU A 122 2.64 14.23 -14.35
C GLU A 122 3.56 13.28 -15.15
N SER A 123 4.53 12.70 -14.46
CA SER A 123 5.31 11.60 -15.01
C SER A 123 4.43 10.36 -15.16
N LEU A 124 4.66 9.57 -16.22
CA LEU A 124 3.91 8.34 -16.46
C LEU A 124 4.04 7.33 -15.31
N PHE A 125 5.16 7.35 -14.58
CA PHE A 125 5.35 6.52 -13.39
C PHE A 125 4.26 6.72 -12.33
N ASN A 126 3.72 7.93 -12.19
CA ASN A 126 2.71 8.28 -11.19
C ASN A 126 1.31 7.67 -11.48
N TYR A 127 1.10 7.15 -12.68
CA TYR A 127 -0.11 6.41 -13.05
C TYR A 127 -0.09 4.95 -12.62
N PHE A 128 1.04 4.46 -12.09
CA PHE A 128 1.21 3.08 -11.63
C PHE A 128 1.28 3.01 -10.11
N LYS A 129 0.58 2.05 -9.53
CA LYS A 129 0.58 1.76 -8.10
C LYS A 129 1.14 0.36 -7.86
N GLN A 130 2.03 0.24 -6.87
CA GLN A 130 2.64 -1.03 -6.48
C GLN A 130 1.58 -1.97 -5.90
N LEU A 131 1.57 -3.21 -6.36
CA LEU A 131 0.78 -4.26 -5.74
C LEU A 131 1.41 -4.70 -4.41
N PHE A 132 0.57 -5.22 -3.54
CA PHE A 132 0.95 -5.78 -2.24
C PHE A 132 0.03 -6.93 -1.88
N ALA A 133 0.56 -7.90 -1.10
CA ALA A 133 -0.23 -9.03 -0.63
C ALA A 133 -1.12 -8.64 0.56
N GLN A 134 -2.34 -9.17 0.58
CA GLN A 134 -3.28 -9.09 1.70
C GLN A 134 -3.92 -10.45 1.92
N VAL A 135 -3.81 -11.00 3.13
CA VAL A 135 -4.35 -12.30 3.56
C VAL A 135 -3.68 -13.50 2.88
N THR A 136 -3.51 -13.48 1.58
CA THR A 136 -2.86 -14.53 0.78
C THR A 136 -1.52 -14.05 0.23
N ASN A 137 -0.64 -14.96 -0.21
CA ASN A 137 0.70 -14.67 -0.69
C ASN A 137 1.48 -13.80 0.31
N PRO A 138 1.97 -14.38 1.41
CA PRO A 138 2.62 -13.62 2.47
C PRO A 138 3.82 -12.85 1.94
N PRO A 139 3.92 -11.53 2.20
CA PRO A 139 5.12 -10.77 1.88
C PRO A 139 6.30 -11.24 2.71
N ILE A 140 7.49 -10.87 2.26
CA ILE A 140 8.73 -11.11 2.98
C ILE A 140 8.89 -10.00 4.02
N ASP A 141 9.07 -10.36 5.29
CA ASP A 141 9.30 -9.39 6.36
C ASP A 141 10.73 -8.84 6.35
N ALA A 142 10.94 -7.69 7.00
CA ALA A 142 12.21 -6.98 7.02
C ALA A 142 13.41 -7.77 7.61
N TYR A 143 13.16 -8.83 8.37
CA TYR A 143 14.23 -9.70 8.89
C TYR A 143 14.59 -10.78 7.90
N ARG A 144 13.61 -11.48 7.35
CA ARG A 144 13.83 -12.50 6.32
C ARG A 144 14.32 -11.91 5.00
N GLU A 145 13.91 -10.69 4.66
CA GLU A 145 14.35 -9.95 3.47
C GLU A 145 15.89 -10.02 3.31
N LYS A 146 16.65 -9.77 4.37
CA LYS A 146 18.12 -9.80 4.35
C LYS A 146 18.73 -11.17 4.06
N ILE A 147 17.96 -12.24 4.23
CA ILE A 147 18.45 -13.63 4.11
C ILE A 147 18.01 -14.27 2.81
N VAL A 148 16.77 -13.98 2.37
CA VAL A 148 16.13 -14.72 1.26
C VAL A 148 16.07 -13.93 -0.04
N THR A 149 16.37 -12.62 -0.04
CA THR A 149 16.32 -11.81 -1.25
C THR A 149 17.66 -11.74 -1.96
N SER A 150 17.61 -11.48 -3.26
CA SER A 150 18.79 -11.29 -4.10
C SER A 150 18.54 -10.20 -5.13
N GLU A 151 19.48 -9.26 -5.21
CA GLU A 151 19.53 -8.21 -6.23
C GLU A 151 20.18 -8.67 -7.53
N LEU A 152 20.72 -9.90 -7.55
CA LEU A 152 21.47 -10.45 -8.67
C LEU A 152 20.65 -10.40 -9.95
N SER A 153 21.27 -9.88 -11.02
CA SER A 153 20.69 -9.79 -12.36
C SER A 153 21.75 -10.14 -13.42
N TYR A 154 21.35 -10.22 -14.68
CA TYR A 154 22.25 -10.54 -15.77
C TYR A 154 21.95 -9.69 -17.00
N LEU A 155 22.99 -9.34 -17.77
CA LEU A 155 22.90 -8.76 -19.10
C LEU A 155 23.45 -9.72 -20.14
N GLY A 156 22.83 -9.72 -21.32
CA GLY A 156 23.15 -10.59 -22.45
C GLY A 156 21.99 -11.50 -22.82
N SER A 157 22.18 -12.37 -23.80
CA SER A 157 21.18 -13.34 -24.23
C SER A 157 20.94 -14.42 -23.17
N GLU A 158 19.68 -14.75 -22.91
CA GLU A 158 19.31 -15.86 -22.00
C GLU A 158 19.26 -17.21 -22.71
N GLY A 159 19.18 -17.21 -24.03
CA GLY A 159 19.08 -18.42 -24.84
C GLY A 159 17.81 -19.22 -24.60
N ASN A 160 17.85 -20.51 -24.95
CA ASN A 160 16.71 -21.40 -24.84
C ASN A 160 16.91 -22.39 -23.70
N LEU A 161 16.09 -22.31 -22.66
CA LEU A 161 16.15 -23.19 -21.49
C LEU A 161 15.87 -24.67 -21.81
N LEU A 162 15.11 -24.95 -22.88
CA LEU A 162 14.78 -26.31 -23.32
C LEU A 162 15.92 -26.91 -24.12
N HIS A 163 16.78 -26.07 -24.72
CA HIS A 163 17.96 -26.48 -25.52
C HIS A 163 19.21 -25.77 -25.00
N PRO A 164 19.68 -26.10 -23.78
CA PRO A 164 20.84 -25.45 -23.18
C PRO A 164 22.09 -25.65 -24.01
N ALA A 165 22.81 -24.55 -24.26
CA ALA A 165 24.06 -24.52 -24.97
C ALA A 165 25.10 -23.70 -24.20
N PRO A 166 26.41 -23.93 -24.35
CA PRO A 166 27.45 -23.24 -23.60
C PRO A 166 27.38 -21.68 -23.71
N ASN A 167 27.05 -21.19 -24.91
CA ASN A 167 27.00 -19.77 -25.21
C ASN A 167 25.89 -19.00 -24.46
N VAL A 168 24.90 -19.68 -23.89
CA VAL A 168 23.88 -19.00 -23.04
C VAL A 168 24.45 -18.55 -21.70
N LEU A 169 25.63 -19.01 -21.33
CA LEU A 169 26.35 -18.58 -20.13
C LEU A 169 27.25 -17.37 -20.38
N ASP A 170 27.33 -16.92 -21.63
CA ASP A 170 28.06 -15.71 -22.02
C ASP A 170 27.24 -14.46 -21.66
N ARG A 171 27.20 -14.14 -20.36
CA ARG A 171 26.38 -13.09 -19.76
C ARG A 171 27.19 -12.34 -18.70
N ILE A 172 26.92 -11.04 -18.60
CA ILE A 172 27.47 -10.20 -17.54
C ILE A 172 26.64 -10.39 -16.29
N GLN A 173 27.25 -10.78 -15.20
CA GLN A 173 26.61 -10.82 -13.89
C GLN A 173 26.61 -9.42 -13.28
N LEU A 174 25.45 -8.94 -12.86
CA LEU A 174 25.27 -7.71 -12.11
C LEU A 174 24.93 -8.05 -10.66
N THR A 175 25.66 -7.54 -9.71
CA THR A 175 25.34 -7.66 -8.28
C THR A 175 24.12 -6.81 -7.91
N LYS A 176 23.86 -5.73 -8.66
CA LYS A 176 22.74 -4.79 -8.50
C LYS A 176 22.18 -4.36 -9.85
N PRO A 177 20.86 -4.11 -9.95
CA PRO A 177 20.22 -3.70 -11.19
C PRO A 177 20.38 -2.21 -11.51
N VAL A 178 20.80 -1.36 -10.55
CA VAL A 178 21.06 0.06 -10.77
C VAL A 178 22.54 0.28 -10.98
N LEU A 179 22.91 0.83 -12.14
CA LEU A 179 24.29 1.02 -12.57
C LEU A 179 24.66 2.50 -12.65
N THR A 180 25.95 2.78 -12.67
CA THR A 180 26.51 4.09 -13.00
C THR A 180 26.91 4.16 -14.48
N LEU A 181 27.09 5.40 -14.99
CA LEU A 181 27.58 5.61 -16.34
C LEU A 181 28.97 4.99 -16.56
N ASN A 182 29.87 4.99 -15.56
CA ASN A 182 31.18 4.39 -15.69
C ASN A 182 31.12 2.85 -15.78
N GLN A 183 30.13 2.24 -15.13
CA GLN A 183 29.87 0.81 -15.29
C GLN A 183 29.36 0.47 -16.70
N LEU A 184 28.51 1.35 -17.29
CA LEU A 184 28.08 1.20 -18.68
C LEU A 184 29.28 1.27 -19.64
N ASP A 185 30.17 2.26 -19.49
CA ASP A 185 31.39 2.34 -20.32
C ASP A 185 32.21 1.05 -20.28
N LYS A 186 32.36 0.43 -19.10
CA LYS A 186 33.06 -0.84 -18.94
C LYS A 186 32.36 -1.99 -19.67
N ILE A 187 31.02 -1.99 -19.65
CA ILE A 187 30.19 -2.96 -20.41
C ILE A 187 30.40 -2.77 -21.93
N GLU A 188 30.36 -1.54 -22.41
CA GLU A 188 30.56 -1.20 -23.82
C GLU A 188 31.97 -1.53 -24.34
N GLN A 189 32.96 -1.41 -23.48
CA GLN A 189 34.35 -1.79 -23.80
C GLN A 189 34.58 -3.31 -23.76
N SER A 190 33.63 -4.08 -23.33
CA SER A 190 33.69 -5.55 -23.26
C SER A 190 33.43 -6.19 -24.63
N LYS A 191 33.37 -7.51 -24.68
CA LYS A 191 33.10 -8.27 -25.91
C LYS A 191 31.62 -8.29 -26.33
N PHE A 192 30.73 -7.72 -25.55
CA PHE A 192 29.28 -7.77 -25.81
C PHE A 192 28.86 -6.75 -26.87
N ASN A 193 27.93 -7.13 -27.73
CA ASN A 193 27.35 -6.25 -28.73
C ASN A 193 26.29 -5.37 -28.07
N VAL A 194 26.61 -4.10 -27.84
CA VAL A 194 25.73 -3.07 -27.26
C VAL A 194 25.20 -2.16 -28.36
N LYS A 195 23.90 -1.90 -28.37
CA LYS A 195 23.26 -0.95 -29.30
C LYS A 195 22.51 0.10 -28.47
N HIS A 196 22.85 1.39 -28.71
CA HIS A 196 22.05 2.51 -28.22
C HIS A 196 20.88 2.77 -29.14
N LEU A 197 19.69 2.91 -28.57
CA LEU A 197 18.45 3.28 -29.21
C LEU A 197 17.98 4.60 -28.61
N SER A 198 17.97 5.66 -29.44
CA SER A 198 17.55 6.99 -28.97
C SER A 198 16.06 7.02 -28.68
N THR A 199 15.70 7.41 -27.45
CA THR A 199 14.30 7.63 -27.06
C THR A 199 13.84 9.08 -27.25
N LEU A 200 14.60 9.87 -28.03
CA LEU A 200 14.22 11.24 -28.39
C LEU A 200 13.36 11.25 -29.65
N TYR A 201 12.37 12.14 -29.67
CA TYR A 201 11.50 12.35 -30.82
C TYR A 201 11.22 13.84 -31.06
N GLN A 202 10.91 14.17 -32.30
CA GLN A 202 10.59 15.52 -32.75
C GLN A 202 9.67 15.42 -33.97
N ASP A 203 8.77 16.39 -34.15
CA ASP A 203 7.90 16.56 -35.34
C ASP A 203 7.02 15.36 -35.75
N ILE A 204 7.00 14.30 -34.92
CA ILE A 204 6.11 13.13 -35.07
C ILE A 204 5.37 12.87 -33.75
N SER A 205 4.31 12.09 -33.77
CA SER A 205 3.60 11.68 -32.57
C SER A 205 4.41 10.70 -31.72
N LEU A 206 4.09 10.61 -30.43
CA LEU A 206 4.71 9.64 -29.53
C LEU A 206 4.47 8.20 -30.01
N GLU A 207 3.27 7.91 -30.56
CA GLU A 207 2.94 6.59 -31.08
C GLU A 207 3.81 6.22 -32.29
N GLU A 208 4.00 7.13 -33.26
CA GLU A 208 4.90 6.93 -34.39
C GLU A 208 6.35 6.73 -33.93
N ALA A 209 6.79 7.52 -32.98
CA ALA A 209 8.14 7.42 -32.42
C ALA A 209 8.38 6.08 -31.70
N LEU A 210 7.38 5.57 -30.95
CA LEU A 210 7.42 4.25 -30.32
C LEU A 210 7.50 3.12 -31.34
N ASN A 211 6.74 3.22 -32.43
CA ASN A 211 6.81 2.23 -33.51
C ASN A 211 8.19 2.20 -34.16
N HIS A 212 8.79 3.36 -34.45
CA HIS A 212 10.13 3.43 -35.03
C HIS A 212 11.21 2.83 -34.14
N ILE A 213 11.25 3.17 -32.83
CA ILE A 213 12.23 2.59 -31.91
C ILE A 213 11.99 1.10 -31.68
N GLY A 214 10.73 0.65 -31.75
CA GLY A 214 10.38 -0.77 -31.69
C GLY A 214 10.93 -1.56 -32.87
N GLU A 215 10.75 -1.05 -34.11
CA GLU A 215 11.33 -1.64 -35.31
C GLU A 215 12.85 -1.70 -35.26
N GLU A 216 13.50 -0.61 -34.80
CA GLU A 216 14.96 -0.57 -34.62
C GLU A 216 15.44 -1.59 -33.58
N ALA A 217 14.72 -1.78 -32.46
CA ALA A 217 15.03 -2.77 -31.45
C ALA A 217 14.95 -4.21 -31.98
N VAL A 218 13.90 -4.52 -32.76
CA VAL A 218 13.71 -5.83 -33.39
C VAL A 218 14.85 -6.09 -34.40
N GLN A 219 15.17 -5.10 -35.22
CA GLN A 219 16.23 -5.22 -36.22
C GLN A 219 17.61 -5.43 -35.56
N ALA A 220 17.93 -4.62 -34.54
CA ALA A 220 19.19 -4.74 -33.79
C ALA A 220 19.33 -6.13 -33.14
N THR A 221 18.25 -6.67 -32.56
CA THR A 221 18.25 -7.99 -31.97
C THR A 221 18.48 -9.10 -33.02
N LYS A 222 17.86 -8.98 -34.22
CA LYS A 222 18.07 -9.91 -35.35
C LYS A 222 19.51 -9.84 -35.89
N GLU A 223 20.16 -8.67 -35.78
CA GLU A 223 21.58 -8.46 -36.14
C GLU A 223 22.56 -8.99 -35.08
N GLY A 224 22.08 -9.48 -33.93
CA GLY A 224 22.89 -10.12 -32.90
C GLY A 224 23.38 -9.17 -31.81
N TYR A 225 22.75 -7.99 -31.64
CA TYR A 225 22.98 -7.16 -30.45
C TYR A 225 22.32 -7.82 -29.22
N THR A 226 23.10 -8.08 -28.20
CA THR A 226 22.65 -8.79 -26.99
C THR A 226 22.30 -7.85 -25.83
N ILE A 227 22.60 -6.55 -25.98
CA ILE A 227 22.27 -5.50 -25.02
C ILE A 227 21.74 -4.30 -25.79
N LEU A 228 20.50 -3.91 -25.53
CA LEU A 228 19.87 -2.69 -26.03
C LEU A 228 19.81 -1.62 -24.93
N VAL A 229 20.42 -0.47 -25.16
CA VAL A 229 20.40 0.67 -24.25
C VAL A 229 19.39 1.68 -24.77
N LEU A 230 18.28 1.86 -24.07
CA LEU A 230 17.31 2.92 -24.36
C LEU A 230 17.83 4.22 -23.74
N ASP A 231 18.10 5.22 -24.58
CA ASP A 231 18.95 6.34 -24.22
C ASP A 231 18.28 7.69 -24.52
N ASP A 232 18.04 8.49 -23.46
CA ASP A 232 17.57 9.87 -23.56
C ASP A 232 18.67 10.90 -23.29
N SER A 233 19.91 10.47 -23.05
CA SER A 233 21.02 11.34 -22.60
C SER A 233 21.45 12.38 -23.62
N ALA A 234 21.17 12.16 -24.91
CA ALA A 234 21.48 13.16 -25.96
C ALA A 234 20.69 14.48 -25.78
N LEU A 235 19.63 14.49 -24.94
CA LEU A 235 18.92 15.72 -24.57
C LEU A 235 19.82 16.77 -23.92
N ILE A 236 20.91 16.36 -23.26
CA ILE A 236 21.94 17.26 -22.71
C ILE A 236 22.57 18.15 -23.79
N ASN A 237 22.74 17.63 -25.01
CA ASN A 237 23.42 18.27 -26.10
C ASN A 237 22.51 19.09 -27.03
N THR A 238 21.18 19.03 -26.84
CA THR A 238 20.21 19.71 -27.69
C THR A 238 20.07 21.18 -27.30
N THR A 239 20.88 22.06 -27.89
CA THR A 239 20.86 23.49 -27.56
C THR A 239 19.88 24.32 -28.39
N GLN A 240 19.36 23.82 -29.53
CA GLN A 240 18.62 24.63 -30.50
C GLN A 240 17.32 23.99 -31.08
N SER A 241 16.97 22.74 -30.74
CA SER A 241 15.74 22.10 -31.25
C SER A 241 14.87 21.56 -30.12
N LEU A 242 13.55 21.69 -30.29
CA LEU A 242 12.56 21.10 -29.40
C LEU A 242 12.51 19.57 -29.58
N HIS A 243 13.45 18.85 -28.95
CA HIS A 243 13.37 17.40 -28.83
C HIS A 243 12.69 17.07 -27.51
N TYR A 244 11.84 16.03 -27.55
CA TYR A 244 11.19 15.47 -26.37
C TYR A 244 11.73 14.07 -26.11
N ALA A 245 11.96 13.72 -24.85
CA ALA A 245 12.23 12.35 -24.46
C ALA A 245 10.90 11.60 -24.34
N MET A 246 10.84 10.39 -24.89
CA MET A 246 9.71 9.47 -24.63
C MET A 246 9.65 9.16 -23.13
N PRO A 247 8.46 8.98 -22.52
CA PRO A 247 8.39 8.42 -21.18
C PRO A 247 9.13 7.08 -21.14
N MET A 248 10.21 7.00 -20.37
CA MET A 248 11.12 5.83 -20.39
C MET A 248 10.37 4.53 -20.04
N LEU A 249 9.41 4.57 -19.11
CA LEU A 249 8.58 3.43 -18.75
C LEU A 249 7.79 2.89 -19.96
N LEU A 250 7.26 3.79 -20.79
CA LEU A 250 6.49 3.43 -21.97
C LEU A 250 7.40 2.80 -23.03
N ALA A 251 8.58 3.37 -23.28
CA ALA A 251 9.55 2.85 -24.22
C ALA A 251 10.05 1.45 -23.82
N VAL A 252 10.42 1.26 -22.56
CA VAL A 252 10.85 -0.04 -22.02
C VAL A 252 9.76 -1.09 -22.18
N SER A 253 8.53 -0.79 -21.74
CA SER A 253 7.42 -1.73 -21.82
C SER A 253 7.04 -2.06 -23.25
N HIS A 254 6.99 -1.08 -24.13
CA HIS A 254 6.69 -1.28 -25.55
C HIS A 254 7.70 -2.25 -26.22
N ILE A 255 8.99 -1.98 -26.06
CA ILE A 255 10.05 -2.82 -26.63
C ILE A 255 10.02 -4.22 -26.01
N HIS A 256 9.83 -4.33 -24.69
CA HIS A 256 9.70 -5.61 -24.02
C HIS A 256 8.55 -6.45 -24.62
N GLN A 257 7.36 -5.87 -24.75
CA GLN A 257 6.18 -6.56 -25.32
C GLN A 257 6.36 -6.89 -26.81
N LEU A 258 6.97 -5.99 -27.58
CA LEU A 258 7.22 -6.22 -28.99
C LEU A 258 8.22 -7.35 -29.20
N LEU A 259 9.33 -7.38 -28.45
CA LEU A 259 10.30 -8.48 -28.52
C LEU A 259 9.71 -9.82 -28.06
N ILE A 260 8.72 -9.84 -27.16
CA ILE A 260 7.96 -11.06 -26.84
C ILE A 260 7.14 -11.52 -28.03
N LYS A 261 6.41 -10.62 -28.70
CA LYS A 261 5.58 -10.92 -29.88
C LYS A 261 6.41 -11.44 -31.07
N GLU A 262 7.67 -10.99 -31.19
CA GLU A 262 8.61 -11.38 -32.23
C GLU A 262 9.47 -12.61 -31.84
N ASP A 263 9.22 -13.25 -30.69
CA ASP A 263 10.02 -14.37 -30.16
C ASP A 263 11.51 -14.04 -29.92
N LEU A 264 11.84 -12.77 -29.71
CA LEU A 264 13.22 -12.26 -29.59
C LEU A 264 13.62 -11.85 -28.17
N ARG A 265 12.66 -11.80 -27.23
CA ARG A 265 12.94 -11.23 -25.90
C ARG A 265 14.07 -11.90 -25.14
N MET A 266 14.26 -13.21 -25.30
CA MET A 266 15.33 -13.97 -24.63
C MET A 266 16.70 -13.79 -25.32
N SER A 267 16.76 -13.14 -26.48
CA SER A 267 18.01 -12.94 -27.23
C SER A 267 18.76 -11.68 -26.83
N THR A 268 18.11 -10.77 -26.09
CA THR A 268 18.70 -9.48 -25.72
C THR A 268 18.22 -8.99 -24.35
N SER A 269 19.05 -8.19 -23.69
CA SER A 269 18.73 -7.46 -22.47
C SER A 269 18.40 -5.99 -22.77
N ILE A 270 17.53 -5.39 -21.97
CA ILE A 270 17.14 -3.99 -22.07
C ILE A 270 17.74 -3.22 -20.90
N VAL A 271 18.49 -2.15 -21.18
CA VAL A 271 19.05 -1.22 -20.20
C VAL A 271 18.40 0.14 -20.39
N ALA A 272 17.86 0.72 -19.34
CA ALA A 272 17.26 2.06 -19.37
C ALA A 272 18.27 3.11 -18.88
N LEU A 273 18.81 3.89 -19.81
CA LEU A 273 19.64 5.07 -19.53
C LEU A 273 18.74 6.30 -19.53
N SER A 274 18.31 6.72 -18.34
CA SER A 274 17.17 7.62 -18.17
C SER A 274 17.48 8.85 -17.32
N GLY A 275 17.19 10.04 -17.86
CA GLY A 275 17.17 11.29 -17.11
C GLY A 275 15.93 11.46 -16.24
N GLU A 276 14.82 10.81 -16.59
CA GLU A 276 13.57 10.89 -15.82
C GLU A 276 13.64 10.13 -14.49
N THR A 277 14.43 9.05 -14.44
CA THR A 277 14.51 8.15 -13.28
C THR A 277 15.28 8.78 -12.12
N ARG A 278 14.67 8.87 -10.93
CA ARG A 278 15.29 9.48 -9.74
C ARG A 278 14.86 8.88 -8.39
N GLU A 279 13.91 7.99 -8.36
CA GLU A 279 13.39 7.41 -7.12
C GLU A 279 13.15 5.90 -7.22
N VAL A 280 13.00 5.26 -6.08
CA VAL A 280 12.80 3.80 -5.96
C VAL A 280 11.66 3.30 -6.85
N HIS A 281 10.51 4.00 -6.85
CA HIS A 281 9.35 3.61 -7.64
C HIS A 281 9.64 3.58 -9.15
N HIS A 282 10.40 4.55 -9.66
CA HIS A 282 10.78 4.61 -11.08
C HIS A 282 11.60 3.38 -11.47
N VAL A 283 12.62 3.03 -10.66
CA VAL A 283 13.45 1.83 -10.89
C VAL A 283 12.61 0.57 -10.81
N ALA A 284 11.74 0.46 -9.80
CA ALA A 284 10.85 -0.68 -9.64
C ALA A 284 9.92 -0.86 -10.83
N CYS A 285 9.34 0.22 -11.37
CA CYS A 285 8.51 0.18 -12.58
C CYS A 285 9.31 -0.27 -13.81
N LEU A 286 10.49 0.31 -14.05
CA LEU A 286 11.31 -0.04 -15.22
C LEU A 286 11.70 -1.53 -15.21
N LEU A 287 12.17 -2.04 -14.07
CA LEU A 287 12.48 -3.47 -13.91
C LEU A 287 11.21 -4.33 -14.06
N GLY A 288 10.12 -3.94 -13.41
CA GLY A 288 8.84 -4.66 -13.46
C GLY A 288 8.22 -4.73 -14.86
N TYR A 289 8.54 -3.79 -15.74
CA TYR A 289 8.09 -3.76 -17.13
C TYR A 289 9.17 -4.19 -18.15
N GLY A 290 10.27 -4.78 -17.69
CA GLY A 290 11.16 -5.53 -18.56
C GLY A 290 12.59 -5.02 -18.71
N ALA A 291 13.00 -3.91 -18.06
CA ALA A 291 14.41 -3.54 -18.01
C ALA A 291 15.21 -4.57 -17.20
N ASN A 292 16.43 -4.86 -17.65
CA ASN A 292 17.38 -5.70 -16.94
C ASN A 292 18.29 -4.89 -16.01
N ALA A 293 18.57 -3.62 -16.40
CA ALA A 293 19.31 -2.67 -15.58
C ALA A 293 18.83 -1.24 -15.85
N VAL A 294 19.09 -0.34 -14.90
CA VAL A 294 18.68 1.06 -14.95
C VAL A 294 19.87 1.97 -14.62
N ILE A 295 20.05 3.04 -15.38
CA ILE A 295 21.11 4.04 -15.17
C ILE A 295 20.47 5.42 -15.07
N PRO A 296 20.24 5.93 -13.84
CA PRO A 296 19.64 7.24 -13.60
C PRO A 296 20.69 8.37 -13.73
N TYR A 297 21.19 8.59 -14.95
CA TYR A 297 22.36 9.42 -15.17
C TYR A 297 22.20 10.88 -14.70
N LEU A 298 21.03 11.48 -14.90
CA LEU A 298 20.77 12.86 -14.50
C LEU A 298 20.68 12.98 -12.97
N ALA A 299 20.11 11.99 -12.31
CA ALA A 299 20.08 11.93 -10.85
C ALA A 299 21.49 11.76 -10.27
N GLN A 300 22.33 10.92 -10.89
CA GLN A 300 23.74 10.77 -10.51
C GLN A 300 24.50 12.12 -10.67
N GLN A 301 24.30 12.84 -11.77
CA GLN A 301 24.86 14.17 -11.97
C GLN A 301 24.33 15.18 -10.93
N THR A 302 23.05 15.10 -10.58
CA THR A 302 22.46 15.95 -9.54
C THR A 302 23.11 15.70 -8.18
N ILE A 303 23.32 14.44 -7.78
CA ILE A 303 24.01 14.07 -6.53
C ILE A 303 25.48 14.55 -6.56
N ALA A 304 26.14 14.40 -7.70
CA ALA A 304 27.51 14.88 -7.88
C ALA A 304 27.63 16.41 -7.68
N HIS A 305 26.70 17.19 -8.27
CA HIS A 305 26.63 18.64 -8.06
C HIS A 305 26.30 19.03 -6.62
N LEU A 306 25.38 18.33 -5.96
CA LEU A 306 25.06 18.56 -4.54
C LEU A 306 26.27 18.29 -3.64
N THR A 307 27.12 17.33 -3.99
CA THR A 307 28.36 17.03 -3.26
C THR A 307 29.42 18.10 -3.52
N ASP A 308 29.66 18.48 -4.79
CA ASP A 308 30.62 19.50 -5.17
C ASP A 308 30.29 20.86 -4.56
N SER A 309 29.01 21.22 -4.49
CA SER A 309 28.52 22.45 -3.85
C SER A 309 28.42 22.38 -2.33
N HIS A 310 28.93 21.29 -1.70
CA HIS A 310 28.92 21.05 -0.24
C HIS A 310 27.51 20.98 0.41
N HIS A 311 26.47 20.67 -0.35
CA HIS A 311 25.15 20.34 0.21
C HIS A 311 25.10 18.91 0.74
N LEU A 312 26.00 18.05 0.26
CA LEU A 312 26.23 16.70 0.76
C LEU A 312 27.70 16.58 1.22
N GLU A 313 27.91 15.97 2.38
CA GLU A 313 29.25 15.64 2.87
C GLU A 313 29.79 14.37 2.18
N GLY A 314 31.13 14.23 2.12
CA GLY A 314 31.79 13.06 1.52
C GLY A 314 32.30 13.29 0.11
N SER A 315 32.69 12.25 -0.58
CA SER A 315 33.14 12.31 -1.97
C SER A 315 32.01 12.08 -2.97
N ILE A 316 32.16 12.61 -4.19
CA ILE A 316 31.18 12.39 -5.27
C ILE A 316 30.97 10.91 -5.52
N SER A 317 32.05 10.12 -5.59
CA SER A 317 31.97 8.69 -5.85
C SER A 317 31.16 7.96 -4.77
N GLU A 318 31.46 8.21 -3.49
CA GLU A 318 30.73 7.60 -2.36
C GLU A 318 29.24 7.97 -2.33
N ASN A 319 28.91 9.23 -2.61
CA ASN A 319 27.53 9.69 -2.59
C ASN A 319 26.71 9.14 -3.77
N VAL A 320 27.28 9.08 -4.97
CA VAL A 320 26.64 8.46 -6.13
C VAL A 320 26.46 6.96 -5.92
N GLU A 321 27.48 6.27 -5.38
CA GLU A 321 27.39 4.87 -5.04
C GLU A 321 26.32 4.61 -3.97
N THR A 322 26.31 5.40 -2.90
CA THR A 322 25.27 5.31 -1.86
C THR A 322 23.88 5.49 -2.46
N TYR A 323 23.69 6.48 -3.33
CA TYR A 323 22.43 6.75 -3.99
C TYR A 323 21.97 5.54 -4.84
N THR A 324 22.85 4.99 -5.69
CA THR A 324 22.53 3.83 -6.53
C THR A 324 22.23 2.58 -5.71
N ASN A 325 22.97 2.37 -4.61
CA ASN A 325 22.73 1.27 -3.68
C ASN A 325 21.35 1.36 -3.02
N VAL A 326 20.99 2.54 -2.52
CA VAL A 326 19.67 2.75 -1.87
C VAL A 326 18.52 2.55 -2.85
N LEU A 327 18.68 2.95 -4.12
CA LEU A 327 17.66 2.67 -5.14
C LEU A 327 17.48 1.17 -5.36
N SER A 328 18.59 0.40 -5.44
CA SER A 328 18.53 -1.06 -5.58
C SER A 328 17.89 -1.74 -4.37
N GLU A 329 18.32 -1.40 -3.16
CA GLU A 329 17.73 -1.91 -1.92
C GLU A 329 16.25 -1.54 -1.77
N GLY A 330 15.87 -0.37 -2.29
CA GLY A 330 14.46 0.06 -2.33
C GLY A 330 13.60 -0.87 -3.19
N VAL A 331 14.12 -1.39 -4.30
CA VAL A 331 13.41 -2.36 -5.15
C VAL A 331 13.14 -3.65 -4.38
N ILE A 332 14.08 -4.11 -3.55
CA ILE A 332 13.87 -5.29 -2.67
C ILE A 332 12.61 -5.11 -1.82
N LYS A 333 12.41 -3.93 -1.23
CA LYS A 333 11.21 -3.66 -0.43
C LYS A 333 9.93 -3.67 -1.26
N VAL A 334 9.98 -3.17 -2.49
CA VAL A 334 8.82 -3.20 -3.39
C VAL A 334 8.44 -4.63 -3.75
N MET A 335 9.41 -5.47 -4.15
CA MET A 335 9.13 -6.85 -4.51
C MET A 335 8.77 -7.72 -3.29
N ALA A 336 9.34 -7.45 -2.12
CA ALA A 336 9.03 -8.14 -0.87
C ALA A 336 7.54 -8.01 -0.48
N LYS A 337 6.86 -6.90 -0.82
CA LYS A 337 5.41 -6.71 -0.60
C LYS A 337 4.54 -7.78 -1.29
N MET A 338 5.06 -8.38 -2.36
CA MET A 338 4.41 -9.46 -3.10
C MET A 338 5.02 -10.84 -2.85
N GLY A 339 5.96 -10.95 -1.90
CA GLY A 339 6.63 -12.21 -1.60
C GLY A 339 7.65 -12.64 -2.66
N ILE A 340 8.10 -11.75 -3.53
CA ILE A 340 9.11 -12.04 -4.55
C ILE A 340 10.49 -11.83 -3.93
N SER A 341 11.35 -12.84 -4.06
CA SER A 341 12.66 -12.87 -3.40
C SER A 341 13.83 -12.50 -4.29
N THR A 342 13.70 -12.54 -5.62
CA THR A 342 14.79 -12.24 -6.54
C THR A 342 14.42 -11.20 -7.57
N VAL A 343 15.36 -10.32 -7.92
CA VAL A 343 15.16 -9.34 -8.99
C VAL A 343 14.89 -10.02 -10.33
N GLN A 344 15.50 -11.16 -10.60
CA GLN A 344 15.22 -11.92 -11.82
C GLN A 344 13.76 -12.37 -11.96
N SER A 345 13.12 -12.76 -10.85
CA SER A 345 11.68 -13.10 -10.84
C SER A 345 10.79 -11.87 -10.89
N TYR A 346 11.33 -10.71 -10.52
CA TYR A 346 10.63 -9.44 -10.54
C TYR A 346 10.65 -8.79 -11.93
N GLN A 347 11.72 -8.97 -12.70
CA GLN A 347 11.88 -8.42 -14.04
C GLN A 347 10.76 -8.90 -14.96
N GLY A 348 10.02 -7.96 -15.55
CA GLY A 348 8.88 -8.25 -16.41
C GLY A 348 7.64 -8.85 -15.70
N ALA A 349 7.62 -8.93 -14.37
CA ALA A 349 6.48 -9.48 -13.64
C ALA A 349 5.25 -8.56 -13.60
N GLN A 350 5.39 -7.28 -13.94
CA GLN A 350 4.28 -6.31 -14.09
C GLN A 350 3.39 -6.21 -12.84
N ILE A 351 3.96 -6.32 -11.65
CA ILE A 351 3.21 -6.31 -10.38
C ILE A 351 2.83 -4.90 -9.94
N PHE A 352 2.13 -4.23 -10.85
CA PHE A 352 1.55 -2.91 -10.67
C PHE A 352 0.09 -2.92 -11.12
N GLU A 353 -0.67 -1.92 -10.66
CA GLU A 353 -1.96 -1.58 -11.19
C GLU A 353 -1.92 -0.16 -11.76
N ALA A 354 -2.56 0.05 -12.89
CA ALA A 354 -2.63 1.34 -13.55
C ALA A 354 -3.91 2.09 -13.16
N VAL A 355 -3.81 3.41 -12.99
CA VAL A 355 -4.94 4.26 -12.63
C VAL A 355 -5.05 5.41 -13.62
N GLY A 356 -6.12 5.44 -14.42
CA GLY A 356 -6.40 6.53 -15.33
C GLY A 356 -5.65 6.47 -16.66
N LEU A 357 -5.32 5.27 -17.13
CA LEU A 357 -4.86 4.99 -18.50
C LEU A 357 -5.95 4.24 -19.26
N SER A 358 -6.14 4.54 -20.54
CA SER A 358 -7.15 3.87 -21.37
C SER A 358 -6.85 2.38 -21.55
N GLN A 359 -7.89 1.59 -21.75
CA GLN A 359 -7.73 0.15 -21.96
C GLN A 359 -6.84 -0.12 -23.21
N ASN A 360 -6.94 0.70 -24.25
CA ASN A 360 -6.09 0.56 -25.44
C ASN A 360 -4.60 0.76 -25.12
N VAL A 361 -4.26 1.76 -24.30
CA VAL A 361 -2.87 1.98 -23.83
C VAL A 361 -2.38 0.77 -23.02
N ILE A 362 -3.22 0.23 -22.14
CA ILE A 362 -2.87 -0.94 -21.33
C ILE A 362 -2.64 -2.16 -22.24
N ASP A 363 -3.56 -2.47 -23.12
CA ASP A 363 -3.50 -3.68 -23.96
C ASP A 363 -2.32 -3.63 -24.95
N THR A 364 -1.99 -2.45 -25.46
CA THR A 364 -0.92 -2.25 -26.44
C THR A 364 0.46 -2.22 -25.81
N TYR A 365 0.63 -1.44 -24.75
CA TYR A 365 1.96 -1.13 -24.19
C TYR A 365 2.23 -1.79 -22.84
N PHE A 366 1.20 -2.08 -22.04
CA PHE A 366 1.31 -2.64 -20.68
C PHE A 366 0.48 -3.92 -20.54
N THR A 367 0.52 -4.77 -21.57
CA THR A 367 -0.28 -5.99 -21.70
C THR A 367 -0.29 -6.80 -20.40
N GLY A 368 -1.49 -7.11 -19.88
CA GLY A 368 -1.67 -7.88 -18.65
C GLY A 368 -1.72 -7.04 -17.36
N THR A 369 -1.38 -5.75 -17.40
CA THR A 369 -1.53 -4.85 -16.25
C THR A 369 -3.00 -4.63 -15.95
N GLN A 370 -3.38 -4.71 -14.68
CA GLN A 370 -4.75 -4.47 -14.25
C GLN A 370 -5.04 -2.96 -14.17
N SER A 371 -6.22 -2.55 -14.67
CA SER A 371 -6.72 -1.18 -14.52
C SER A 371 -8.22 -1.21 -14.24
N LYS A 372 -8.63 -0.60 -13.13
CA LYS A 372 -10.06 -0.46 -12.77
C LYS A 372 -10.65 0.86 -13.23
N LEU A 373 -9.82 1.85 -13.51
CA LEU A 373 -10.19 3.19 -13.90
C LEU A 373 -9.52 3.56 -15.22
N SER A 374 -10.24 3.41 -16.33
CA SER A 374 -9.79 3.79 -17.66
C SER A 374 -9.70 5.32 -17.77
N GLY A 375 -8.81 5.85 -18.61
CA GLY A 375 -8.57 7.29 -18.71
C GLY A 375 -7.80 7.67 -19.99
N LEU A 376 -6.58 8.22 -19.84
CA LEU A 376 -5.81 8.86 -20.89
C LEU A 376 -5.49 7.93 -22.08
N SER A 377 -5.68 8.45 -23.29
CA SER A 377 -5.21 7.83 -24.52
C SER A 377 -3.70 8.11 -24.74
N ILE A 378 -3.11 7.48 -25.78
CA ILE A 378 -1.69 7.70 -26.13
C ILE A 378 -1.43 9.14 -26.56
N GLU A 379 -2.39 9.76 -27.26
CA GLU A 379 -2.29 11.16 -27.69
C GLU A 379 -2.30 12.12 -26.48
N GLN A 380 -3.15 11.83 -25.49
CA GLN A 380 -3.18 12.62 -24.25
C GLN A 380 -1.90 12.43 -23.41
N ILE A 381 -1.31 11.25 -23.43
CA ILE A 381 0.01 11.00 -22.81
C ILE A 381 1.09 11.81 -23.52
N ASP A 382 1.07 11.87 -24.87
CA ASP A 382 2.01 12.70 -25.65
C ASP A 382 1.84 14.19 -25.30
N GLU A 383 0.60 14.68 -25.26
CA GLU A 383 0.31 16.07 -24.87
C GLU A 383 0.86 16.41 -23.47
N GLU A 384 0.60 15.55 -22.47
CA GLU A 384 1.11 15.68 -21.11
C GLU A 384 2.66 15.71 -21.08
N ASN A 385 3.28 14.76 -21.80
CA ASN A 385 4.74 14.65 -21.87
C ASN A 385 5.39 15.90 -22.49
N ARG A 386 4.85 16.38 -23.62
CA ARG A 386 5.32 17.61 -24.27
C ARG A 386 5.12 18.83 -23.39
N LYS A 387 3.96 18.97 -22.76
CA LYS A 387 3.66 20.08 -21.84
C LYS A 387 4.61 20.10 -20.65
N ARG A 388 4.97 18.94 -20.09
CA ARG A 388 5.93 18.83 -19.00
C ARG A 388 7.32 19.26 -19.43
N GLN A 389 7.78 18.82 -20.61
CA GLN A 389 9.13 19.08 -21.10
C GLN A 389 9.30 20.47 -21.73
N SER A 390 8.20 21.12 -22.13
CA SER A 390 8.21 22.49 -22.66
C SER A 390 8.14 23.57 -21.57
N ASN A 391 8.37 23.23 -20.31
CA ASN A 391 8.29 24.18 -19.20
C ASN A 391 9.35 25.30 -19.33
N GLU A 392 8.88 26.53 -19.52
CA GLU A 392 9.68 27.75 -19.66
C GLU A 392 9.91 28.49 -18.32
N GLU A 393 9.42 27.95 -17.17
CA GLU A 393 9.60 28.60 -15.88
C GLU A 393 11.09 28.94 -15.61
N GLU A 394 11.35 30.11 -15.02
CA GLU A 394 12.69 30.56 -14.69
C GLU A 394 13.36 29.72 -13.59
N TYR A 395 12.55 29.06 -12.73
CA TYR A 395 13.03 28.28 -11.58
C TYR A 395 12.43 26.86 -11.58
N LEU A 396 13.13 25.94 -10.92
CA LEU A 396 12.54 24.63 -10.61
C LEU A 396 11.30 24.81 -9.74
N ALA A 397 10.24 24.10 -10.09
CA ALA A 397 9.03 24.06 -9.29
C ALA A 397 9.32 23.65 -7.84
N SER A 398 8.54 24.17 -6.90
CA SER A 398 8.72 23.83 -5.47
C SER A 398 8.49 22.34 -5.18
N GLY A 399 7.71 21.64 -6.02
CA GLY A 399 7.17 20.30 -5.78
C GLY A 399 5.98 20.37 -4.84
N SER A 400 6.24 20.17 -3.56
CA SER A 400 5.19 20.23 -2.52
C SER A 400 4.21 19.03 -2.55
N ASN A 401 4.70 17.87 -2.97
CA ASN A 401 3.92 16.65 -2.97
C ASN A 401 3.69 16.11 -1.54
N PHE A 402 4.71 16.22 -0.68
CA PHE A 402 4.65 15.75 0.71
C PHE A 402 4.36 16.88 1.72
N GLN A 403 4.86 18.07 1.48
CA GLN A 403 4.67 19.22 2.34
C GLN A 403 4.05 20.38 1.56
N TRP A 404 2.91 20.89 2.01
CA TRP A 404 2.30 22.05 1.38
C TRP A 404 3.25 23.25 1.33
N ARG A 405 3.29 23.94 0.20
CA ARG A 405 4.01 25.18 -0.03
C ARG A 405 3.13 26.11 -0.84
N GLN A 406 3.23 27.41 -0.58
CA GLN A 406 2.59 28.43 -1.42
C GLN A 406 3.10 28.27 -2.86
N GLN A 407 2.23 28.29 -3.85
CA GLN A 407 2.53 28.03 -5.28
C GLN A 407 3.02 26.59 -5.59
N GLY A 408 3.03 25.69 -4.62
CA GLY A 408 3.29 24.27 -4.80
C GLY A 408 2.05 23.48 -5.24
N GLN A 409 2.12 22.15 -5.11
CA GLN A 409 0.98 21.26 -5.30
C GLN A 409 -0.16 21.62 -4.34
N HIS A 410 -1.39 21.60 -4.81
CA HIS A 410 -2.55 21.80 -3.96
C HIS A 410 -2.70 20.64 -2.97
N HIS A 411 -3.04 20.95 -1.72
CA HIS A 411 -3.43 20.00 -0.70
C HIS A 411 -4.79 20.41 -0.12
N VAL A 412 -5.65 19.44 0.09
CA VAL A 412 -6.96 19.68 0.75
C VAL A 412 -6.77 20.26 2.15
N PHE A 413 -5.79 19.72 2.90
CA PHE A 413 -5.35 20.34 4.15
C PHE A 413 -4.23 21.36 3.88
N ASN A 414 -4.64 22.62 3.74
CA ASN A 414 -3.76 23.79 3.61
C ASN A 414 -4.01 24.76 4.79
N PRO A 415 -3.20 25.81 4.97
CA PRO A 415 -3.38 26.73 6.10
C PRO A 415 -4.79 27.29 6.24
N THR A 416 -5.49 27.56 5.12
CA THR A 416 -6.85 28.11 5.13
C THR A 416 -7.86 27.06 5.62
N THR A 417 -7.89 25.88 5.02
CA THR A 417 -8.83 24.80 5.40
C THR A 417 -8.58 24.28 6.82
N ILE A 418 -7.31 24.20 7.25
CA ILE A 418 -6.97 23.87 8.64
C ILE A 418 -7.54 24.91 9.62
N HIS A 419 -7.36 26.20 9.32
CA HIS A 419 -7.87 27.27 10.18
C HIS A 419 -9.39 27.26 10.25
N LEU A 420 -10.08 27.17 9.11
CA LEU A 420 -11.54 27.11 9.04
C LEU A 420 -12.10 25.95 9.87
N LEU A 421 -11.55 24.74 9.70
CA LEU A 421 -12.01 23.55 10.42
C LEU A 421 -11.78 23.67 11.93
N GLN A 422 -10.58 24.13 12.35
CA GLN A 422 -10.28 24.31 13.78
C GLN A 422 -11.15 25.37 14.42
N HIS A 423 -11.38 26.48 13.74
CA HIS A 423 -12.22 27.57 14.25
C HIS A 423 -13.67 27.11 14.40
N ALA A 424 -14.26 26.53 13.36
CA ALA A 424 -15.62 26.00 13.38
C ALA A 424 -15.86 25.07 14.58
N CYS A 425 -14.97 24.09 14.77
CA CYS A 425 -15.12 23.10 15.83
C CYS A 425 -14.88 23.65 17.24
N ARG A 426 -14.00 24.65 17.40
CA ARG A 426 -13.71 25.28 18.70
C ARG A 426 -14.85 26.19 19.17
N GLU A 427 -15.41 26.94 18.26
CA GLU A 427 -16.52 27.89 18.55
C GLU A 427 -17.91 27.26 18.42
N ASN A 428 -17.99 25.97 18.03
CA ASN A 428 -19.24 25.24 17.73
C ASN A 428 -20.08 25.97 16.68
N ASP A 429 -19.45 26.42 15.61
CA ASP A 429 -20.06 27.24 14.54
C ASP A 429 -20.27 26.43 13.26
N TYR A 430 -21.52 26.02 13.01
CA TYR A 430 -21.87 25.23 11.84
C TYR A 430 -21.75 26.00 10.51
N GLU A 431 -22.05 27.30 10.51
CA GLU A 431 -21.92 28.13 9.30
C GLU A 431 -20.46 28.26 8.88
N GLN A 432 -19.55 28.35 9.87
CA GLN A 432 -18.11 28.32 9.60
C GLN A 432 -17.66 26.94 9.09
N PHE A 433 -18.29 25.86 9.56
CA PHE A 433 -18.05 24.52 9.03
C PHE A 433 -18.51 24.38 7.57
N LYS A 434 -19.67 24.97 7.20
CA LYS A 434 -20.11 25.02 5.79
C LYS A 434 -19.12 25.82 4.92
N THR A 435 -18.48 26.85 5.47
CA THR A 435 -17.41 27.56 4.77
C THR A 435 -16.21 26.68 4.53
N PHE A 436 -15.83 25.85 5.51
CA PHE A 436 -14.77 24.82 5.33
C PHE A 436 -15.17 23.80 4.25
N THR A 437 -16.38 23.26 4.30
CA THR A 437 -16.90 22.30 3.31
C THR A 437 -16.85 22.87 1.89
N ASN A 438 -17.29 24.11 1.71
CA ASN A 438 -17.22 24.79 0.42
C ASN A 438 -15.78 24.98 -0.06
N ALA A 439 -14.83 25.27 0.83
CA ALA A 439 -13.42 25.39 0.49
C ALA A 439 -12.76 24.05 0.12
N VAL A 440 -13.26 22.94 0.67
CA VAL A 440 -12.82 21.58 0.30
C VAL A 440 -13.33 21.18 -1.08
N HIS A 441 -14.54 21.60 -1.44
CA HIS A 441 -15.23 21.24 -2.68
C HIS A 441 -15.24 22.35 -3.75
N ASP A 442 -14.27 23.26 -3.76
CA ASP A 442 -14.19 24.49 -4.57
C ASP A 442 -14.04 24.29 -6.10
N ASN A 443 -14.70 23.28 -6.68
CA ASN A 443 -14.60 22.84 -8.08
C ASN A 443 -13.25 22.25 -8.50
N ARG A 444 -12.37 21.93 -7.55
CA ARG A 444 -11.21 21.09 -7.79
C ARG A 444 -11.63 19.65 -7.65
N HIS A 445 -11.02 18.81 -8.46
CA HIS A 445 -11.35 17.38 -8.50
C HIS A 445 -10.16 16.60 -7.97
N ASP A 446 -9.81 16.85 -6.68
CA ASP A 446 -8.63 16.24 -6.04
C ASP A 446 -8.84 14.75 -5.71
N HIS A 447 -10.10 14.31 -5.59
CA HIS A 447 -10.47 12.92 -5.27
C HIS A 447 -11.45 12.36 -6.31
N LEU A 448 -11.53 11.02 -6.45
CA LEU A 448 -12.47 10.39 -7.37
C LEU A 448 -13.93 10.73 -7.05
N ARG A 449 -14.28 10.81 -5.78
CA ARG A 449 -15.63 11.19 -5.34
C ARG A 449 -16.06 12.59 -5.78
N ASP A 450 -15.10 13.48 -6.07
CA ASP A 450 -15.40 14.82 -6.59
C ASP A 450 -15.93 14.79 -8.03
N LEU A 451 -15.70 13.67 -8.74
CA LEU A 451 -16.26 13.42 -10.07
C LEU A 451 -17.73 12.97 -10.04
N LEU A 452 -18.28 12.75 -8.84
CA LEU A 452 -19.64 12.27 -8.61
C LEU A 452 -20.51 13.39 -8.05
N GLU A 453 -21.77 13.41 -8.46
CA GLU A 453 -22.81 14.25 -7.87
C GLU A 453 -24.11 13.46 -7.72
N PHE A 454 -24.94 13.85 -6.77
CA PHE A 454 -26.28 13.27 -6.62
C PHE A 454 -27.23 13.83 -7.68
N LYS A 455 -28.09 12.96 -8.22
CA LYS A 455 -29.20 13.35 -9.07
C LYS A 455 -30.24 14.10 -8.25
N SER A 456 -30.82 15.15 -8.81
CA SER A 456 -31.91 15.88 -8.16
C SER A 456 -33.10 14.95 -7.86
N GLN A 457 -33.61 15.00 -6.67
CA GLN A 457 -34.77 14.25 -6.16
C GLN A 457 -35.81 15.17 -5.53
N SER A 458 -36.96 14.61 -5.14
CA SER A 458 -37.95 15.35 -4.35
C SER A 458 -37.53 15.39 -2.90
N SER A 459 -37.22 16.57 -2.39
CA SER A 459 -36.77 16.75 -1.01
C SER A 459 -37.88 16.51 0.02
N ILE A 460 -37.48 16.20 1.23
CA ILE A 460 -38.33 16.08 2.42
C ILE A 460 -37.85 17.09 3.49
N PRO A 461 -38.74 17.47 4.45
CA PRO A 461 -38.31 18.25 5.61
C PRO A 461 -37.26 17.53 6.44
N ILE A 462 -36.22 18.26 6.91
CA ILE A 462 -35.08 17.67 7.66
C ILE A 462 -35.52 17.02 8.97
N GLU A 463 -36.66 17.44 9.54
CA GLU A 463 -37.24 16.84 10.76
C GLU A 463 -37.74 15.41 10.55
N GLN A 464 -37.91 14.97 9.30
CA GLN A 464 -38.29 13.59 8.96
C GLN A 464 -37.05 12.70 8.79
N VAL A 465 -35.84 13.27 8.78
CA VAL A 465 -34.57 12.52 8.63
C VAL A 465 -34.08 12.07 9.98
N GLU A 466 -33.44 10.91 10.00
CA GLU A 466 -32.71 10.33 11.14
C GLU A 466 -31.94 11.39 11.93
N SER A 467 -31.95 11.33 13.25
CA SER A 467 -31.32 12.34 14.10
C SER A 467 -29.79 12.27 14.07
N VAL A 468 -29.12 13.36 14.41
CA VAL A 468 -27.66 13.44 14.56
C VAL A 468 -27.15 12.38 15.54
N GLU A 469 -27.84 12.18 16.69
CA GLU A 469 -27.47 11.22 17.73
C GLU A 469 -27.54 9.76 17.24
N SER A 470 -28.41 9.48 16.28
CA SER A 470 -28.46 8.18 15.62
C SER A 470 -27.32 8.00 14.62
N ILE A 471 -27.09 9.00 13.78
CA ILE A 471 -26.06 8.94 12.73
C ILE A 471 -24.65 8.81 13.29
N VAL A 472 -24.29 9.59 14.32
CA VAL A 472 -22.92 9.58 14.90
C VAL A 472 -22.51 8.22 15.49
N ARG A 473 -23.44 7.33 15.76
CA ARG A 473 -23.14 5.95 16.20
C ARG A 473 -22.47 5.10 15.12
N ARG A 474 -22.56 5.52 13.86
CA ARG A 474 -21.90 4.90 12.71
C ARG A 474 -20.49 5.43 12.48
N PHE A 475 -20.07 6.43 13.26
CA PHE A 475 -18.77 7.09 13.10
C PHE A 475 -17.74 6.46 14.02
N ASN A 476 -16.58 6.18 13.42
CA ASN A 476 -15.44 5.59 14.11
C ASN A 476 -14.22 6.51 13.95
N THR A 477 -13.27 6.49 14.91
CA THR A 477 -11.95 7.03 14.61
C THR A 477 -11.11 5.99 13.88
N GLY A 478 -10.28 6.44 12.94
CA GLY A 478 -9.25 5.58 12.36
C GLY A 478 -8.25 5.10 13.44
N ALA A 479 -7.58 4.00 13.18
CA ALA A 479 -6.62 3.40 14.10
C ALA A 479 -5.38 4.28 14.29
N MET A 480 -5.21 4.87 15.45
CA MET A 480 -4.07 5.72 15.83
C MET A 480 -3.49 5.20 17.14
N SER A 481 -2.31 4.56 17.10
CA SER A 481 -1.77 3.84 18.23
C SER A 481 -1.21 4.74 19.33
N TYR A 482 -1.37 4.32 20.58
CA TYR A 482 -0.66 4.89 21.72
C TYR A 482 0.85 4.69 21.55
N GLY A 483 1.58 5.77 21.52
CA GLY A 483 2.99 5.82 21.16
C GLY A 483 3.23 6.52 19.83
N SER A 484 2.41 6.32 18.81
CA SER A 484 2.43 7.16 17.60
C SER A 484 1.84 8.55 17.87
N ILE A 485 0.75 8.61 18.64
CA ILE A 485 0.20 9.84 19.22
C ILE A 485 0.37 9.87 20.72
N SER A 486 0.24 11.06 21.33
CA SER A 486 0.34 11.27 22.76
C SER A 486 -0.83 10.64 23.52
N GLU A 487 -0.65 10.43 24.80
CA GLU A 487 -1.69 9.93 25.69
C GLU A 487 -2.90 10.85 25.72
N GLU A 488 -2.66 12.17 25.80
CA GLU A 488 -3.68 13.19 25.83
C GLU A 488 -4.56 13.14 24.58
N ALA A 489 -3.94 13.08 23.38
CA ALA A 489 -4.69 13.00 22.14
C ALA A 489 -5.48 11.68 22.04
N HIS A 490 -4.86 10.55 22.42
CA HIS A 490 -5.49 9.24 22.37
C HIS A 490 -6.70 9.14 23.32
N GLN A 491 -6.58 9.66 24.56
CA GLN A 491 -7.68 9.68 25.52
C GLN A 491 -8.78 10.67 25.14
N THR A 492 -8.43 11.83 24.57
CA THR A 492 -9.39 12.83 24.09
C THR A 492 -10.30 12.26 23.00
N LEU A 493 -9.73 11.53 22.05
CA LEU A 493 -10.50 10.85 21.00
C LEU A 493 -11.45 9.79 21.59
N ALA A 494 -10.96 8.98 22.53
CA ALA A 494 -11.80 7.97 23.18
C ALA A 494 -12.96 8.62 23.98
N LYS A 495 -12.68 9.68 24.74
CA LYS A 495 -13.69 10.43 25.48
C LYS A 495 -14.76 10.98 24.55
N ALA A 496 -14.36 11.64 23.46
CA ALA A 496 -15.30 12.20 22.49
C ALA A 496 -16.23 11.14 21.89
N MET A 497 -15.65 10.04 21.39
CA MET A 497 -16.45 9.00 20.74
C MET A 497 -17.36 8.24 21.73
N ASN A 498 -16.90 8.02 22.95
CA ASN A 498 -17.75 7.43 23.99
C ASN A 498 -18.92 8.35 24.36
N THR A 499 -18.73 9.68 24.38
CA THR A 499 -19.80 10.67 24.58
C THR A 499 -20.85 10.63 23.47
N LEU A 500 -20.41 10.47 22.22
CA LEU A 500 -21.27 10.36 21.04
C LEU A 500 -21.98 9.00 20.89
N GLY A 501 -21.54 7.96 21.60
CA GLY A 501 -21.97 6.60 21.35
C GLY A 501 -21.37 5.98 20.08
N GLY A 502 -20.41 6.66 19.43
CA GLY A 502 -19.57 6.13 18.36
C GLY A 502 -18.43 5.27 18.91
N LYS A 503 -17.44 4.96 18.08
CA LYS A 503 -16.33 4.08 18.48
C LYS A 503 -14.98 4.74 18.19
N SER A 504 -14.10 4.86 19.20
CA SER A 504 -12.68 5.15 18.97
C SER A 504 -11.90 3.85 18.78
N ASN A 505 -10.82 3.91 18.00
CA ASN A 505 -9.93 2.80 17.72
C ASN A 505 -8.60 2.99 18.46
N SER A 506 -8.22 1.99 19.27
CA SER A 506 -6.95 2.02 20.05
C SER A 506 -5.70 2.07 19.14
N GLY A 507 -5.81 1.66 17.89
CA GLY A 507 -4.65 1.31 17.06
C GLY A 507 -3.89 0.10 17.62
N GLU A 508 -2.81 -0.29 16.96
CA GLU A 508 -1.90 -1.32 17.47
C GLU A 508 -1.06 -0.78 18.64
N GLY A 509 -0.82 -1.58 19.63
CA GLY A 509 0.07 -1.21 20.75
C GLY A 509 -0.56 -1.25 22.12
N GLY A 510 -1.80 -1.71 22.22
CA GLY A 510 -2.49 -1.87 23.50
C GLY A 510 -3.04 -0.57 24.09
N GLU A 511 -3.55 -0.67 25.26
CA GLU A 511 -4.09 0.43 26.07
C GLU A 511 -3.73 0.23 27.54
N ASN A 512 -3.53 1.33 28.27
CA ASN A 512 -3.30 1.26 29.71
C ASN A 512 -4.59 0.83 30.42
N PRO A 513 -4.57 -0.23 31.26
CA PRO A 513 -5.75 -0.72 31.97
C PRO A 513 -6.47 0.31 32.85
N LYS A 514 -5.77 1.35 33.34
CA LYS A 514 -6.39 2.47 34.08
C LYS A 514 -7.52 3.16 33.32
N ARG A 515 -7.58 2.98 31.98
CA ARG A 515 -8.62 3.55 31.11
C ARG A 515 -9.92 2.73 31.11
N TYR A 516 -9.91 1.50 31.63
CA TYR A 516 -11.06 0.60 31.60
C TYR A 516 -12.07 0.84 32.72
N VAL A 517 -11.80 1.79 33.59
CA VAL A 517 -12.72 2.22 34.65
C VAL A 517 -13.29 3.60 34.33
N ILE A 518 -14.51 3.84 34.81
CA ILE A 518 -15.13 5.17 34.74
C ILE A 518 -14.31 6.11 35.62
N GLN A 519 -13.91 7.26 35.07
CA GLN A 519 -13.11 8.25 35.77
C GLN A 519 -13.97 9.01 36.77
N GLU A 520 -13.32 9.76 37.68
CA GLU A 520 -14.01 10.55 38.71
C GLU A 520 -14.99 11.60 38.16
N ASP A 521 -14.69 12.14 36.94
CA ASP A 521 -15.56 13.08 36.21
C ASP A 521 -16.69 12.38 35.46
N GLY A 522 -16.86 11.07 35.60
CA GLY A 522 -17.86 10.26 34.91
C GLY A 522 -17.49 9.88 33.47
N SER A 523 -16.35 10.32 32.98
CA SER A 523 -15.90 9.98 31.62
C SER A 523 -15.35 8.56 31.52
N TYR A 524 -15.48 7.97 30.31
CA TYR A 524 -14.90 6.66 30.00
C TYR A 524 -13.86 6.82 28.89
N LEU A 525 -12.64 6.39 29.15
CA LEU A 525 -11.48 6.67 28.31
C LEU A 525 -11.03 5.46 27.47
N SER A 526 -11.66 4.29 27.61
CA SER A 526 -11.34 3.10 26.84
C SER A 526 -11.83 3.23 25.40
N SER A 527 -10.97 2.86 24.46
CA SER A 527 -11.36 2.76 23.05
C SER A 527 -12.28 1.55 22.82
N ALA A 528 -13.39 1.77 22.13
CA ALA A 528 -14.39 0.72 21.86
C ALA A 528 -13.87 -0.32 20.85
N ILE A 529 -13.07 0.10 19.85
CA ILE A 529 -12.41 -0.78 18.89
C ILE A 529 -10.99 -1.05 19.40
N LYS A 530 -10.64 -2.31 19.56
CA LYS A 530 -9.30 -2.74 19.94
C LYS A 530 -8.64 -3.46 18.79
N GLN A 531 -7.54 -2.89 18.28
CA GLN A 531 -6.85 -3.41 17.11
C GLN A 531 -5.84 -4.50 17.51
N VAL A 532 -5.81 -5.57 16.71
CA VAL A 532 -4.88 -6.69 16.80
C VAL A 532 -4.07 -6.74 15.51
N ALA A 533 -2.79 -6.37 15.59
CA ALA A 533 -1.84 -6.42 14.49
C ALA A 533 -0.91 -7.64 14.60
N SER A 534 -0.09 -7.90 13.59
CA SER A 534 0.82 -9.05 13.57
C SER A 534 1.80 -9.08 14.74
N GLY A 535 2.29 -7.91 15.20
CA GLY A 535 3.21 -7.80 16.33
C GLY A 535 2.59 -8.09 17.69
N ARG A 536 1.27 -8.14 17.83
CA ARG A 536 0.53 -8.40 19.08
C ARG A 536 0.92 -7.50 20.26
N PHE A 537 1.50 -6.34 20.02
CA PHE A 537 1.96 -5.43 21.07
C PHE A 537 0.81 -4.99 21.97
N GLY A 538 0.93 -5.24 23.27
CA GLY A 538 -0.07 -4.87 24.29
C GLY A 538 -1.40 -5.63 24.19
N VAL A 539 -1.47 -6.70 23.41
CA VAL A 539 -2.68 -7.56 23.31
C VAL A 539 -2.69 -8.52 24.48
N THR A 540 -3.47 -8.19 25.50
CA THR A 540 -3.70 -9.00 26.70
C THR A 540 -5.14 -9.48 26.76
N SER A 541 -5.44 -10.47 27.59
CA SER A 541 -6.82 -10.94 27.82
C SER A 541 -7.72 -9.80 28.28
N GLU A 542 -7.24 -8.95 29.19
CA GLU A 542 -7.94 -7.77 29.69
C GLU A 542 -8.23 -6.75 28.57
N TYR A 543 -7.23 -6.47 27.72
CA TYR A 543 -7.41 -5.63 26.54
C TYR A 543 -8.54 -6.16 25.64
N LEU A 544 -8.53 -7.45 25.32
CA LEU A 544 -9.55 -8.07 24.46
C LEU A 544 -10.95 -8.03 25.11
N GLN A 545 -11.05 -8.22 26.42
CA GLN A 545 -12.34 -8.22 27.14
C GLN A 545 -13.04 -6.85 27.16
N HIS A 546 -12.28 -5.76 27.13
CA HIS A 546 -12.82 -4.40 27.13
C HIS A 546 -13.16 -3.87 25.72
N ALA A 547 -13.12 -4.72 24.69
CA ALA A 547 -13.50 -4.36 23.33
C ALA A 547 -15.01 -4.53 23.09
N LYS A 548 -15.62 -3.55 22.41
CA LYS A 548 -16.91 -3.73 21.71
C LYS A 548 -16.70 -4.32 20.31
N GLU A 549 -15.52 -4.07 19.74
CA GLU A 549 -15.12 -4.58 18.44
C GLU A 549 -13.61 -4.90 18.47
N LEU A 550 -13.25 -6.07 17.99
CA LEU A 550 -11.86 -6.51 17.79
C LEU A 550 -11.53 -6.39 16.30
N GLN A 551 -10.53 -5.60 15.98
CA GLN A 551 -10.16 -5.32 14.59
C GLN A 551 -8.83 -5.98 14.24
N ILE A 552 -8.87 -6.96 13.34
CA ILE A 552 -7.67 -7.59 12.77
C ILE A 552 -7.09 -6.64 11.71
N LYS A 553 -5.86 -6.17 11.95
CA LYS A 553 -5.13 -5.30 11.02
C LYS A 553 -4.32 -6.15 10.05
N VAL A 554 -4.87 -6.43 8.88
CA VAL A 554 -4.15 -7.13 7.81
C VAL A 554 -3.23 -6.16 7.06
N ALA A 555 -3.72 -4.94 6.79
CA ALA A 555 -2.97 -3.89 6.11
C ALA A 555 -3.40 -2.50 6.59
N GLN A 556 -2.71 -1.45 6.16
CA GLN A 556 -3.00 -0.06 6.49
C GLN A 556 -2.94 0.80 5.24
N GLY A 557 -3.95 1.65 5.02
CA GLY A 557 -4.11 2.47 3.81
C GLY A 557 -2.91 3.34 3.46
N ALA A 558 -2.38 4.08 4.42
CA ALA A 558 -1.26 4.99 4.19
C ALA A 558 0.09 4.33 3.88
N LYS A 559 0.24 3.03 4.09
CA LYS A 559 1.48 2.27 3.85
C LYS A 559 1.22 0.79 3.56
N PRO A 560 0.53 0.47 2.50
CA PRO A 560 0.25 -0.92 2.17
C PRO A 560 1.52 -1.74 2.01
N GLY A 561 1.54 -2.94 2.60
CA GLY A 561 2.67 -3.86 2.52
C GLY A 561 3.89 -3.55 3.41
N GLU A 562 3.88 -2.46 4.21
CA GLU A 562 5.00 -2.10 5.11
C GLU A 562 4.80 -2.58 6.56
N GLY A 563 3.55 -2.76 6.99
CA GLY A 563 3.21 -3.05 8.39
C GLY A 563 3.34 -1.85 9.33
N GLY A 564 3.19 -2.12 10.63
CA GLY A 564 3.32 -1.11 11.70
C GLY A 564 4.78 -0.85 12.07
N GLN A 565 5.11 0.41 12.32
CA GLN A 565 6.44 0.80 12.80
C GLN A 565 6.32 1.90 13.86
N LEU A 566 7.04 1.74 14.97
CA LEU A 566 7.24 2.80 15.95
C LEU A 566 8.76 3.00 16.16
N PRO A 567 9.31 4.19 15.82
CA PRO A 567 10.73 4.47 16.02
C PRO A 567 11.15 4.34 17.48
N GLY A 568 12.35 3.85 17.76
CA GLY A 568 12.87 3.68 19.12
C GLY A 568 12.88 4.97 19.94
N THR A 569 13.06 6.13 19.30
CA THR A 569 12.98 7.47 19.90
C THR A 569 11.62 7.77 20.54
N LYS A 570 10.55 7.08 20.10
CA LYS A 570 9.17 7.20 20.63
C LYS A 570 8.81 6.09 21.62
N VAL A 571 9.67 5.08 21.81
CA VAL A 571 9.44 3.97 22.76
C VAL A 571 9.96 4.36 24.14
N TYR A 572 9.28 5.31 24.77
CA TYR A 572 9.53 5.71 26.15
C TYR A 572 9.13 4.59 27.15
N PRO A 573 9.56 4.63 28.43
CA PRO A 573 9.23 3.59 29.40
C PRO A 573 7.75 3.25 29.52
N TRP A 574 6.86 4.26 29.53
CA TRP A 574 5.42 4.06 29.64
C TRP A 574 4.81 3.47 28.35
N ILE A 575 5.41 3.73 27.18
CA ILE A 575 5.00 3.10 25.92
C ILE A 575 5.43 1.63 25.90
N ALA A 576 6.68 1.37 26.31
CA ALA A 576 7.23 0.03 26.39
C ALA A 576 6.42 -0.86 27.36
N GLU A 577 6.05 -0.32 28.53
CA GLU A 577 5.19 -1.01 29.51
C GLU A 577 3.84 -1.42 28.88
N THR A 578 3.13 -0.47 28.25
CA THR A 578 1.83 -0.75 27.63
C THR A 578 1.93 -1.75 26.47
N ARG A 579 3.02 -1.72 25.71
CA ARG A 579 3.25 -2.61 24.57
C ARG A 579 3.87 -3.95 24.92
N GLY A 580 4.30 -4.16 26.17
CA GLY A 580 5.05 -5.35 26.58
C GLY A 580 6.40 -5.45 25.86
N SER A 581 7.16 -4.33 25.78
CA SER A 581 8.40 -4.21 25.02
C SER A 581 9.51 -3.53 25.82
N THR A 582 10.66 -3.26 25.19
CA THR A 582 11.82 -2.63 25.83
C THR A 582 11.93 -1.16 25.42
N PRO A 583 12.15 -0.21 26.37
CA PRO A 583 12.33 1.19 26.04
C PRO A 583 13.50 1.45 25.09
N GLY A 584 13.35 2.42 24.19
CA GLY A 584 14.38 2.84 23.25
C GLY A 584 14.59 1.91 22.03
N ILE A 585 13.96 0.74 22.00
CA ILE A 585 14.06 -0.20 20.89
C ILE A 585 12.88 0.03 19.93
N GLY A 586 13.18 0.23 18.64
CA GLY A 586 12.16 0.37 17.60
C GLY A 586 11.31 -0.89 17.46
N LEU A 587 10.01 -0.71 17.27
CA LEU A 587 9.04 -1.80 17.16
C LEU A 587 8.54 -1.91 15.73
N ILE A 588 8.54 -3.13 15.18
CA ILE A 588 8.01 -3.45 13.87
C ILE A 588 6.90 -4.49 14.02
N SER A 589 5.77 -4.21 13.40
CA SER A 589 4.65 -5.14 13.27
C SER A 589 4.57 -5.52 11.79
N PRO A 590 5.16 -6.68 11.39
CA PRO A 590 5.27 -7.03 9.97
C PRO A 590 3.91 -7.13 9.27
N PRO A 591 3.83 -6.85 7.96
CA PRO A 591 2.67 -7.15 7.13
C PRO A 591 2.85 -8.56 6.52
N PRO A 592 1.82 -9.32 6.35
CA PRO A 592 0.65 -9.52 7.20
C PRO A 592 0.99 -10.28 8.49
N HIS A 593 -0.02 -10.79 9.18
CA HIS A 593 0.22 -11.67 10.32
C HIS A 593 1.00 -12.91 9.92
N HIS A 594 2.05 -13.27 10.65
CA HIS A 594 2.91 -14.43 10.36
C HIS A 594 2.17 -15.77 10.45
N ASP A 595 1.04 -15.82 11.13
CA ASP A 595 0.18 -16.98 11.30
C ASP A 595 -1.00 -17.00 10.31
N ILE A 596 -1.06 -16.08 9.35
CA ILE A 596 -2.10 -16.00 8.32
C ILE A 596 -1.46 -16.10 6.94
N TYR A 597 -1.66 -17.25 6.27
CA TYR A 597 -1.22 -17.53 4.91
C TYR A 597 -2.39 -17.77 3.95
N SER A 598 -3.59 -17.93 4.49
CA SER A 598 -4.81 -18.20 3.75
C SER A 598 -6.04 -17.62 4.45
N ILE A 599 -7.19 -17.65 3.78
CA ILE A 599 -8.48 -17.29 4.38
C ILE A 599 -8.84 -18.21 5.54
N GLU A 600 -8.44 -19.48 5.49
CA GLU A 600 -8.67 -20.47 6.55
C GLU A 600 -7.91 -20.11 7.84
N ASP A 601 -6.67 -19.63 7.72
CA ASP A 601 -5.89 -19.14 8.86
C ASP A 601 -6.53 -17.87 9.45
N LEU A 602 -7.04 -16.98 8.59
CA LEU A 602 -7.78 -15.80 9.04
C LEU A 602 -9.06 -16.21 9.78
N ALA A 603 -9.82 -17.19 9.25
CA ALA A 603 -11.01 -17.72 9.91
C ALA A 603 -10.69 -18.27 11.29
N GLN A 604 -9.52 -18.91 11.43
CA GLN A 604 -9.04 -19.41 12.71
C GLN A 604 -8.74 -18.26 13.70
N LEU A 605 -8.06 -17.19 13.27
CA LEU A 605 -7.82 -16.04 14.14
C LEU A 605 -9.14 -15.33 14.51
N ILE A 606 -10.10 -15.22 13.59
CA ILE A 606 -11.44 -14.69 13.88
C ILE A 606 -12.13 -15.53 14.98
N HIS A 607 -12.09 -16.85 14.86
CA HIS A 607 -12.63 -17.77 15.86
C HIS A 607 -11.90 -17.64 17.22
N ASP A 608 -10.57 -17.54 17.21
CA ASP A 608 -9.74 -17.35 18.42
C ASP A 608 -10.12 -16.07 19.17
N LEU A 609 -10.25 -14.95 18.46
CA LEU A 609 -10.67 -13.68 19.05
C LEU A 609 -12.12 -13.70 19.56
N LYS A 610 -13.01 -14.40 18.87
CA LYS A 610 -14.40 -14.58 19.30
C LYS A 610 -14.50 -15.44 20.56
N ASN A 611 -13.62 -16.43 20.74
CA ASN A 611 -13.49 -17.17 22.00
C ASN A 611 -12.94 -16.27 23.13
N ALA A 612 -12.01 -15.38 22.82
CA ALA A 612 -11.47 -14.42 23.80
C ALA A 612 -12.52 -13.40 24.27
N ASN A 613 -13.37 -12.90 23.35
CA ASN A 613 -14.48 -12.01 23.67
C ASN A 613 -15.70 -12.32 22.77
N LYS A 614 -16.62 -13.13 23.29
CA LYS A 614 -17.81 -13.57 22.54
C LYS A 614 -18.77 -12.42 22.19
N ASP A 615 -18.75 -11.33 22.93
CA ASP A 615 -19.69 -10.21 22.81
C ASP A 615 -19.17 -9.14 21.84
N ALA A 616 -17.88 -9.16 21.50
CA ALA A 616 -17.30 -8.22 20.55
C ALA A 616 -17.54 -8.65 19.10
N ASP A 617 -17.81 -7.68 18.22
CA ASP A 617 -17.77 -7.90 16.77
C ASP A 617 -16.32 -8.09 16.30
N ILE A 618 -16.12 -8.92 15.29
CA ILE A 618 -14.80 -9.11 14.68
C ILE A 618 -14.75 -8.39 13.34
N ALA A 619 -13.90 -7.38 13.27
CA ALA A 619 -13.65 -6.62 12.05
C ALA A 619 -12.32 -7.02 11.41
N VAL A 620 -12.25 -6.99 10.08
CA VAL A 620 -11.01 -7.18 9.31
C VAL A 620 -10.75 -5.93 8.48
N LYS A 621 -9.57 -5.33 8.70
CA LYS A 621 -9.15 -4.13 7.97
C LYS A 621 -8.32 -4.51 6.75
N LEU A 622 -8.82 -4.13 5.57
CA LEU A 622 -8.22 -4.30 4.25
C LEU A 622 -7.91 -2.93 3.64
N VAL A 623 -7.04 -2.91 2.63
CA VAL A 623 -6.71 -1.71 1.86
C VAL A 623 -7.22 -1.85 0.44
N SER A 624 -7.77 -0.77 -0.10
CA SER A 624 -8.24 -0.67 -1.48
C SER A 624 -7.12 -1.01 -2.46
N LYS A 625 -7.37 -2.02 -3.28
CA LYS A 625 -6.54 -2.46 -4.41
C LYS A 625 -7.41 -3.28 -5.36
N THR A 626 -6.95 -3.49 -6.58
CA THR A 626 -7.63 -4.41 -7.51
C THR A 626 -7.69 -5.83 -6.94
N GLY A 627 -8.87 -6.47 -7.00
CA GLY A 627 -9.14 -7.80 -6.47
C GLY A 627 -9.52 -7.82 -4.98
N ILE A 628 -9.70 -6.67 -4.34
CA ILE A 628 -10.14 -6.59 -2.94
C ILE A 628 -11.50 -7.26 -2.72
N GLY A 629 -12.40 -7.21 -3.70
CA GLY A 629 -13.72 -7.85 -3.62
C GLY A 629 -13.63 -9.36 -3.42
N THR A 630 -12.69 -10.03 -4.11
CA THR A 630 -12.42 -11.46 -3.93
C THR A 630 -11.90 -11.76 -2.52
N ILE A 631 -10.96 -10.95 -2.01
CA ILE A 631 -10.44 -11.08 -0.65
C ILE A 631 -11.57 -10.88 0.36
N ALA A 632 -12.40 -9.84 0.18
CA ALA A 632 -13.53 -9.53 1.04
C ALA A 632 -14.58 -10.66 1.06
N SER A 633 -14.82 -11.32 -0.08
CA SER A 633 -15.69 -12.50 -0.13
C SER A 633 -15.14 -13.66 0.72
N GLY A 634 -13.83 -13.89 0.68
CA GLY A 634 -13.15 -14.82 1.57
C GLY A 634 -13.28 -14.43 3.04
N VAL A 635 -13.07 -13.16 3.37
CA VAL A 635 -13.21 -12.63 4.74
C VAL A 635 -14.64 -12.79 5.27
N ALA A 636 -15.67 -12.55 4.44
CA ALA A 636 -17.07 -12.78 4.81
C ALA A 636 -17.35 -14.26 5.08
N LYS A 637 -16.79 -15.18 4.26
CA LYS A 637 -16.86 -16.63 4.48
C LYS A 637 -16.07 -17.09 5.71
N ALA A 638 -15.05 -16.35 6.12
CA ALA A 638 -14.29 -16.58 7.35
C ALA A 638 -15.00 -16.09 8.62
N PHE A 639 -16.26 -15.68 8.51
CA PHE A 639 -17.13 -15.23 9.60
C PHE A 639 -16.76 -13.88 10.23
N ALA A 640 -16.10 -12.98 9.51
CA ALA A 640 -15.96 -11.60 9.97
C ALA A 640 -17.34 -10.92 10.08
N ASP A 641 -17.54 -10.11 11.13
CA ASP A 641 -18.76 -9.32 11.32
C ASP A 641 -18.74 -8.02 10.51
N LYS A 642 -17.52 -7.50 10.25
CA LYS A 642 -17.29 -6.24 9.53
C LYS A 642 -16.03 -6.29 8.69
N ILE A 643 -16.04 -5.61 7.56
CA ILE A 643 -14.87 -5.38 6.70
C ILE A 643 -14.65 -3.87 6.60
N VAL A 644 -13.43 -3.43 6.89
CA VAL A 644 -12.99 -2.04 6.70
C VAL A 644 -12.20 -1.95 5.40
N VAL A 645 -12.64 -1.10 4.49
CA VAL A 645 -11.96 -0.79 3.23
C VAL A 645 -11.27 0.56 3.35
N SER A 646 -9.94 0.55 3.51
CA SER A 646 -9.14 1.77 3.68
C SER A 646 -8.62 2.30 2.36
N GLY A 647 -8.72 3.60 2.13
CA GLY A 647 -8.06 4.28 1.02
C GLY A 647 -6.55 4.49 1.25
N TYR A 648 -5.79 4.68 0.15
CA TYR A 648 -4.34 4.92 0.18
C TYR A 648 -3.95 6.24 0.86
N ASP A 649 -4.84 7.21 0.83
CA ASP A 649 -4.63 8.58 1.29
C ASP A 649 -4.89 8.79 2.79
N GLY A 650 -5.04 7.71 3.55
CA GLY A 650 -5.07 7.74 5.02
C GLY A 650 -3.74 8.17 5.65
N GLY A 651 -3.77 8.50 6.95
CA GLY A 651 -2.59 8.96 7.70
C GLY A 651 -1.76 7.83 8.31
N THR A 652 -0.47 8.10 8.55
CA THR A 652 0.45 7.22 9.28
C THR A 652 1.43 8.02 10.13
N GLY A 653 1.93 7.42 11.21
CA GLY A 653 2.97 8.03 12.05
C GLY A 653 4.35 7.98 11.40
N ALA A 654 4.68 6.94 10.64
CA ALA A 654 5.95 6.77 9.93
C ALA A 654 5.81 5.73 8.81
N SER A 655 6.32 6.05 7.62
CA SER A 655 6.39 5.13 6.48
C SER A 655 7.42 5.60 5.45
N PRO A 656 8.03 4.69 4.66
CA PRO A 656 8.76 5.06 3.46
C PRO A 656 7.88 5.92 2.53
N LYS A 657 8.46 6.99 1.97
CA LYS A 657 7.75 7.90 1.05
C LYS A 657 7.23 7.16 -0.18
N THR A 658 8.01 6.21 -0.71
CA THR A 658 7.63 5.36 -1.85
C THR A 658 6.31 4.63 -1.59
N SER A 659 6.10 4.08 -0.39
CA SER A 659 4.85 3.40 -0.04
C SER A 659 3.68 4.36 0.17
N ILE A 660 3.93 5.55 0.75
CA ILE A 660 2.88 6.57 0.94
C ILE A 660 2.32 7.02 -0.41
N GLN A 661 3.18 7.22 -1.40
CA GLN A 661 2.79 7.80 -2.69
C GLN A 661 2.30 6.74 -3.70
N HIS A 662 2.96 5.58 -3.73
CA HIS A 662 2.84 4.65 -4.85
C HIS A 662 2.20 3.30 -4.53
N ALA A 663 1.55 3.13 -3.37
CA ALA A 663 0.86 1.89 -3.04
C ALA A 663 -0.58 2.15 -2.59
N GLY A 664 -1.49 1.27 -2.98
CA GLY A 664 -2.91 1.35 -2.66
C GLY A 664 -3.73 2.26 -3.60
N LEU A 665 -5.04 2.02 -3.62
CA LEU A 665 -6.02 2.77 -4.41
C LEU A 665 -6.90 3.66 -3.51
N PRO A 666 -7.61 4.64 -4.09
CA PRO A 666 -8.68 5.35 -3.40
C PRO A 666 -9.74 4.39 -2.86
N TRP A 667 -10.31 4.72 -1.70
CA TRP A 667 -11.36 3.89 -1.10
C TRP A 667 -12.60 3.75 -1.99
N GLU A 668 -12.90 4.73 -2.83
CA GLU A 668 -14.02 4.72 -3.75
C GLU A 668 -14.00 3.49 -4.67
N LEU A 669 -12.81 3.16 -5.22
CA LEU A 669 -12.63 1.98 -6.07
C LEU A 669 -12.76 0.68 -5.27
N GLY A 670 -12.08 0.61 -4.12
CA GLY A 670 -12.09 -0.61 -3.30
C GLY A 670 -13.45 -0.89 -2.66
N LEU A 671 -14.15 0.15 -2.20
CA LEU A 671 -15.48 0.02 -1.61
C LEU A 671 -16.52 -0.44 -2.65
N ALA A 672 -16.54 0.19 -3.82
CA ALA A 672 -17.45 -0.19 -4.90
C ALA A 672 -17.21 -1.64 -5.35
N GLU A 673 -15.94 -2.04 -5.57
CA GLU A 673 -15.59 -3.41 -5.91
C GLU A 673 -16.01 -4.40 -4.82
N THR A 674 -15.77 -4.06 -3.55
CA THR A 674 -16.13 -4.91 -2.41
C THR A 674 -17.64 -5.09 -2.31
N HIS A 675 -18.39 -4.00 -2.35
CA HIS A 675 -19.85 -4.03 -2.28
C HIS A 675 -20.47 -4.85 -3.41
N GLN A 676 -20.07 -4.58 -4.65
CA GLN A 676 -20.55 -5.29 -5.84
C GLN A 676 -20.22 -6.79 -5.78
N THR A 677 -18.96 -7.14 -5.42
CA THR A 677 -18.51 -8.54 -5.38
C THR A 677 -19.21 -9.34 -4.27
N LEU A 678 -19.43 -8.73 -3.10
CA LEU A 678 -20.18 -9.38 -2.02
C LEU A 678 -21.63 -9.64 -2.41
N LYS A 679 -22.28 -8.72 -3.16
CA LYS A 679 -23.63 -8.94 -3.69
C LYS A 679 -23.66 -10.06 -4.72
N LEU A 680 -22.73 -10.06 -5.68
CA LEU A 680 -22.60 -11.11 -6.71
C LEU A 680 -22.43 -12.53 -6.11
N ASN A 681 -21.91 -12.63 -4.88
CA ASN A 681 -21.65 -13.88 -4.20
C ASN A 681 -22.66 -14.17 -3.05
N ASP A 682 -23.75 -13.42 -2.92
CA ASP A 682 -24.75 -13.53 -1.83
C ASP A 682 -24.13 -13.43 -0.42
N LEU A 683 -23.10 -12.63 -0.25
CA LEU A 683 -22.36 -12.47 1.00
C LEU A 683 -22.58 -11.11 1.67
N ARG A 684 -23.17 -10.14 0.95
CA ARG A 684 -23.29 -8.77 1.44
C ARG A 684 -24.12 -8.67 2.72
N SER A 685 -25.18 -9.45 2.84
CA SER A 685 -26.03 -9.48 4.04
C SER A 685 -25.33 -10.01 5.31
N ARG A 686 -24.15 -10.62 5.19
CA ARG A 686 -23.43 -11.24 6.32
C ARG A 686 -22.47 -10.29 7.02
N VAL A 687 -22.01 -9.19 6.35
CA VAL A 687 -20.98 -8.30 6.86
C VAL A 687 -21.38 -6.85 6.73
N ARG A 688 -20.99 -6.01 7.71
CA ARG A 688 -21.01 -4.56 7.58
C ARG A 688 -19.79 -4.09 6.79
N LEU A 689 -19.97 -3.03 6.02
CA LEU A 689 -18.86 -2.35 5.35
C LEU A 689 -18.58 -1.01 6.02
N GLU A 690 -17.32 -0.79 6.36
CA GLU A 690 -16.79 0.49 6.81
C GLU A 690 -15.78 0.99 5.78
N THR A 691 -15.68 2.31 5.58
CA THR A 691 -14.59 2.91 4.81
C THR A 691 -13.90 4.00 5.60
N ASP A 692 -12.59 4.16 5.37
CA ASP A 692 -11.77 5.25 5.87
C ASP A 692 -10.78 5.74 4.79
N GLY A 693 -10.23 6.94 4.97
CA GLY A 693 -9.31 7.59 4.06
C GLY A 693 -9.81 8.96 3.66
N LYS A 694 -9.44 10.00 4.42
CA LYS A 694 -9.81 11.41 4.17
C LYS A 694 -11.32 11.67 3.96
N LEU A 695 -12.17 11.11 4.80
CA LEU A 695 -13.54 11.60 4.93
C LEU A 695 -13.51 12.93 5.69
N LEU A 696 -14.00 14.00 5.09
CA LEU A 696 -13.87 15.39 5.59
C LEU A 696 -15.20 16.09 5.80
N THR A 697 -16.23 15.68 5.05
CA THR A 697 -17.52 16.38 4.97
C THR A 697 -18.68 15.38 5.02
N GLY A 698 -19.88 15.85 5.32
CA GLY A 698 -21.09 15.03 5.24
C GLY A 698 -21.39 14.53 3.82
N ARG A 699 -21.00 15.32 2.80
CA ARG A 699 -21.08 14.91 1.40
C ARG A 699 -20.16 13.71 1.10
N ASP A 700 -18.92 13.69 1.65
CA ASP A 700 -18.04 12.52 1.49
C ASP A 700 -18.68 11.27 2.08
N VAL A 701 -19.30 11.42 3.27
CA VAL A 701 -20.01 10.32 3.94
C VAL A 701 -21.20 9.85 3.12
N ALA A 702 -22.00 10.78 2.55
CA ALA A 702 -23.14 10.42 1.68
C ALA A 702 -22.68 9.64 0.44
N LEU A 703 -21.60 10.06 -0.21
CA LEU A 703 -21.03 9.36 -1.37
C LEU A 703 -20.50 7.96 -0.98
N ALA A 704 -19.81 7.86 0.17
CA ALA A 704 -19.37 6.57 0.69
C ALA A 704 -20.54 5.63 0.98
N CYS A 705 -21.63 6.17 1.56
CA CYS A 705 -22.86 5.44 1.79
C CYS A 705 -23.47 4.92 0.48
N ALA A 706 -23.63 5.79 -0.52
CA ALA A 706 -24.15 5.41 -1.84
C ALA A 706 -23.30 4.35 -2.55
N LEU A 707 -21.99 4.30 -2.29
CA LEU A 707 -21.08 3.26 -2.78
C LEU A 707 -21.06 1.98 -1.93
N GLY A 708 -21.80 1.92 -0.80
CA GLY A 708 -22.05 0.71 -0.03
C GLY A 708 -21.54 0.68 1.40
N ALA A 709 -20.98 1.78 1.95
CA ALA A 709 -20.55 1.83 3.35
C ALA A 709 -21.74 2.03 4.32
N GLU A 710 -21.66 1.37 5.48
CA GLU A 710 -22.61 1.49 6.60
C GLU A 710 -22.00 2.20 7.82
N GLU A 711 -20.67 2.16 7.95
CA GLU A 711 -19.88 2.83 9.00
C GLU A 711 -18.74 3.63 8.36
N PHE A 712 -18.27 4.69 9.06
CA PHE A 712 -17.36 5.67 8.49
C PHE A 712 -16.23 6.01 9.45
N GLY A 713 -14.98 5.92 8.96
CA GLY A 713 -13.78 6.12 9.76
C GLY A 713 -13.11 7.47 9.51
N PHE A 714 -12.79 8.22 10.57
CA PHE A 714 -12.14 9.53 10.54
C PHE A 714 -10.83 9.50 11.33
N ALA A 715 -9.71 9.89 10.72
CA ALA A 715 -8.41 9.93 11.40
C ALA A 715 -7.75 11.31 11.32
N THR A 716 -7.40 11.78 10.12
CA THR A 716 -6.66 13.04 9.92
C THR A 716 -7.50 14.25 10.35
N ALA A 717 -8.77 14.31 9.97
CA ALA A 717 -9.65 15.43 10.33
C ALA A 717 -9.81 15.60 11.85
N PRO A 718 -10.12 14.58 12.66
CA PRO A 718 -10.11 14.71 14.12
C PRO A 718 -8.77 15.18 14.71
N LEU A 719 -7.62 14.79 14.14
CA LEU A 719 -6.31 15.30 14.59
C LEU A 719 -6.16 16.79 14.26
N VAL A 720 -6.62 17.23 13.09
CA VAL A 720 -6.63 18.65 12.71
C VAL A 720 -7.52 19.43 13.66
N VAL A 721 -8.70 18.93 13.96
CA VAL A 721 -9.63 19.51 14.95
C VAL A 721 -8.98 19.65 16.33
N LEU A 722 -8.17 18.67 16.75
CA LEU A 722 -7.41 18.70 18.00
C LEU A 722 -6.20 19.65 17.97
N GLY A 723 -5.90 20.26 16.81
CA GLY A 723 -4.84 21.26 16.65
C GLY A 723 -3.67 20.85 15.77
N CYS A 724 -3.72 19.74 15.04
CA CYS A 724 -2.69 19.37 14.06
C CYS A 724 -2.61 20.43 12.94
N ILE A 725 -1.39 20.85 12.63
CA ILE A 725 -1.10 21.86 11.59
C ILE A 725 -0.38 21.26 10.37
N MET A 726 -0.43 19.95 10.22
CA MET A 726 0.15 19.19 9.10
C MET A 726 1.64 19.46 8.84
N MET A 727 2.44 19.62 9.90
CA MET A 727 3.91 19.78 9.82
C MET A 727 4.62 18.51 9.29
N ARG A 728 3.97 17.33 9.36
CA ARG A 728 4.49 16.04 8.87
C ARG A 728 5.81 15.58 9.51
N VAL A 729 6.05 15.97 10.76
CA VAL A 729 7.21 15.56 11.58
C VAL A 729 6.86 14.49 12.63
N CYS A 730 5.73 13.80 12.45
CA CYS A 730 5.20 12.83 13.41
C CYS A 730 6.17 11.68 13.71
N HIS A 731 7.04 11.32 12.76
CA HIS A 731 8.04 10.25 12.92
C HIS A 731 9.26 10.67 13.75
N ASN A 732 9.49 11.97 13.95
CA ASN A 732 10.70 12.51 14.58
C ASN A 732 10.57 12.77 16.10
N ASP A 733 9.39 12.51 16.72
CA ASP A 733 9.08 12.86 18.10
C ASP A 733 9.13 14.38 18.43
N THR A 734 9.00 15.24 17.40
CA THR A 734 9.14 16.70 17.45
C THR A 734 7.85 17.45 17.11
N CYS A 735 6.68 16.83 17.30
CA CYS A 735 5.40 17.46 16.99
C CYS A 735 5.18 18.72 17.83
N PRO A 736 5.11 19.93 17.21
CA PRO A 736 5.09 21.20 17.94
C PRO A 736 3.78 21.48 18.68
N VAL A 737 2.73 20.70 18.36
CA VAL A 737 1.40 20.86 18.98
C VAL A 737 1.05 19.74 19.97
N GLY A 738 2.02 18.88 20.32
CA GLY A 738 1.86 17.87 21.36
C GLY A 738 1.01 16.65 20.98
N ILE A 739 0.58 16.53 19.72
CA ILE A 739 -0.29 15.43 19.29
C ILE A 739 0.49 14.14 19.00
N ALA A 740 1.56 14.22 18.20
CA ALA A 740 2.27 13.02 17.72
C ALA A 740 3.70 12.95 18.30
N THR A 741 3.82 13.12 19.61
CA THR A 741 5.10 13.07 20.34
C THR A 741 4.92 12.41 21.69
N GLN A 742 6.00 11.87 22.23
CA GLN A 742 6.10 11.36 23.60
C GLN A 742 6.95 12.29 24.51
N ASN A 743 7.59 13.30 23.92
CA ASN A 743 8.33 14.31 24.66
C ASN A 743 7.41 15.09 25.60
N LYS A 744 7.69 15.09 26.91
CA LYS A 744 6.83 15.72 27.94
C LYS A 744 6.62 17.20 27.75
N ASP A 745 7.66 17.93 27.31
CA ASP A 745 7.58 19.39 27.12
C ASP A 745 6.69 19.73 25.93
N LEU A 746 6.79 18.95 24.87
CA LEU A 746 5.91 19.12 23.70
C LEU A 746 4.48 18.66 23.97
N ARG A 747 4.28 17.55 24.73
CA ARG A 747 2.94 17.11 25.15
C ARG A 747 2.22 18.18 25.98
N ALA A 748 2.96 18.95 26.81
CA ALA A 748 2.39 20.07 27.57
C ALA A 748 1.79 21.20 26.70
N LEU A 749 2.15 21.25 25.42
CA LEU A 749 1.59 22.20 24.44
C LEU A 749 0.23 21.77 23.87
N TYR A 750 -0.20 20.54 24.14
CA TYR A 750 -1.47 20.03 23.63
C TYR A 750 -2.66 20.85 24.14
N ARG A 751 -3.58 21.23 23.22
CA ARG A 751 -4.75 22.08 23.52
C ARG A 751 -6.06 21.48 23.02
N GLY A 752 -6.04 20.25 22.51
CA GLY A 752 -7.24 19.56 22.01
C GLY A 752 -8.23 19.27 23.14
N LYS A 753 -9.52 19.32 22.83
CA LYS A 753 -10.63 18.99 23.75
C LYS A 753 -11.57 17.98 23.09
N ALA A 754 -12.22 17.15 23.89
CA ALA A 754 -13.20 16.19 23.41
C ALA A 754 -14.37 16.88 22.69
N ASP A 755 -14.83 18.01 23.24
CA ASP A 755 -15.94 18.78 22.67
C ASP A 755 -15.67 19.25 21.23
N HIS A 756 -14.41 19.56 20.89
CA HIS A 756 -14.07 19.93 19.51
C HIS A 756 -14.33 18.77 18.53
N VAL A 757 -14.01 17.54 18.92
CA VAL A 757 -14.27 16.33 18.11
C VAL A 757 -15.77 16.03 18.08
N VAL A 758 -16.47 16.20 19.20
CA VAL A 758 -17.94 16.06 19.27
C VAL A 758 -18.61 17.01 18.28
N ASN A 759 -18.22 18.29 18.30
CA ASN A 759 -18.76 19.31 17.38
C ASN A 759 -18.49 18.91 15.91
N PHE A 760 -17.27 18.46 15.59
CA PHE A 760 -16.93 17.99 14.26
C PHE A 760 -17.84 16.84 13.79
N MET A 761 -18.02 15.82 14.62
CA MET A 761 -18.86 14.67 14.26
C MET A 761 -20.35 15.07 14.13
N HIS A 762 -20.83 15.99 14.96
CA HIS A 762 -22.17 16.55 14.83
C HIS A 762 -22.34 17.31 13.51
N PHE A 763 -21.37 18.12 13.13
CA PHE A 763 -21.42 18.88 11.86
C PHE A 763 -21.44 17.97 10.64
N ILE A 764 -20.61 16.90 10.64
CA ILE A 764 -20.64 15.87 9.59
C ILE A 764 -22.02 15.23 9.51
N ALA A 765 -22.59 14.85 10.66
CA ALA A 765 -23.90 14.20 10.71
C ALA A 765 -25.03 15.16 10.26
N GLU A 766 -24.99 16.45 10.63
CA GLU A 766 -25.98 17.43 10.19
C GLU A 766 -25.90 17.68 8.69
N GLU A 767 -24.70 17.81 8.14
CA GLU A 767 -24.52 17.95 6.69
C GLU A 767 -24.99 16.69 5.94
N LEU A 768 -24.78 15.49 6.49
CA LEU A 768 -25.34 14.25 5.93
C LEU A 768 -26.87 14.27 5.95
N ARG A 769 -27.49 14.78 7.03
CA ARG A 769 -28.95 14.94 7.13
C ARG A 769 -29.50 15.87 6.06
N GLU A 770 -28.80 16.98 5.79
CA GLU A 770 -29.16 17.89 4.70
C GLU A 770 -29.17 17.15 3.35
N VAL A 771 -28.12 16.37 3.06
CA VAL A 771 -28.05 15.57 1.82
C VAL A 771 -29.17 14.53 1.75
N LEU A 772 -29.46 13.83 2.84
CA LEU A 772 -30.58 12.86 2.89
C LEU A 772 -31.91 13.53 2.66
N ALA A 773 -32.14 14.72 3.26
CA ALA A 773 -33.37 15.51 3.06
C ALA A 773 -33.52 15.94 1.60
N GLU A 774 -32.45 16.39 0.95
CA GLU A 774 -32.46 16.78 -0.48
C GLU A 774 -32.77 15.57 -1.38
N LEU A 775 -32.31 14.37 -0.99
CA LEU A 775 -32.56 13.11 -1.71
C LEU A 775 -33.93 12.49 -1.40
N GLY A 776 -34.71 13.05 -0.45
CA GLY A 776 -35.99 12.49 -0.04
C GLY A 776 -35.88 11.21 0.79
N LEU A 777 -34.74 10.95 1.40
CA LEU A 777 -34.44 9.76 2.20
C LEU A 777 -34.55 10.06 3.70
N LYS A 778 -35.07 9.11 4.46
CA LYS A 778 -35.29 9.27 5.91
C LYS A 778 -34.14 8.74 6.76
N THR A 779 -33.43 7.73 6.27
CA THR A 779 -32.37 7.06 7.04
C THR A 779 -31.11 6.86 6.21
N VAL A 780 -29.99 6.70 6.88
CA VAL A 780 -28.72 6.37 6.24
C VAL A 780 -28.80 5.02 5.50
N GLU A 781 -29.52 4.03 6.07
CA GLU A 781 -29.72 2.74 5.42
C GLU A 781 -30.38 2.86 4.05
N GLU A 782 -31.32 3.76 3.87
CA GLU A 782 -32.00 3.98 2.59
C GLU A 782 -31.04 4.48 1.49
N LEU A 783 -29.89 5.05 1.87
CA LEU A 783 -28.86 5.53 0.93
C LEU A 783 -27.81 4.44 0.63
N VAL A 784 -27.63 3.44 1.48
CA VAL A 784 -26.57 2.43 1.31
C VAL A 784 -26.68 1.70 -0.04
N GLY A 785 -25.62 1.76 -0.84
CA GLY A 785 -25.54 1.08 -2.14
C GLY A 785 -26.42 1.68 -3.24
N ARG A 786 -26.96 2.91 -3.04
CA ARG A 786 -27.85 3.60 -3.99
C ARG A 786 -27.04 4.34 -5.08
N THR A 787 -26.22 3.60 -5.83
CA THR A 787 -25.45 4.15 -6.97
C THR A 787 -26.36 4.69 -8.09
N ASP A 788 -27.62 4.26 -8.14
CA ASP A 788 -28.65 4.79 -9.04
C ASP A 788 -28.94 6.29 -8.81
N LEU A 789 -28.71 6.81 -7.59
CA LEU A 789 -28.82 8.21 -7.25
C LEU A 789 -27.60 9.05 -7.65
N LEU A 790 -26.52 8.42 -8.07
CA LEU A 790 -25.29 9.09 -8.48
C LEU A 790 -25.23 9.30 -9.99
N GLN A 791 -24.53 10.34 -10.38
CA GLN A 791 -24.14 10.61 -11.76
C GLN A 791 -22.78 11.30 -11.81
N ARG A 792 -22.19 11.35 -13.00
CA ARG A 792 -20.98 12.13 -13.26
C ARG A 792 -21.25 13.61 -12.99
N SER A 793 -20.34 14.29 -12.31
CA SER A 793 -20.43 15.71 -12.03
C SER A 793 -20.42 16.53 -13.32
N ARG A 794 -21.35 17.49 -13.39
CA ARG A 794 -21.49 18.45 -14.51
C ARG A 794 -20.41 19.53 -14.49
N HIS A 795 -19.69 19.66 -13.40
CA HIS A 795 -18.68 20.70 -13.18
C HIS A 795 -17.26 20.28 -13.65
N ILE A 796 -17.10 19.06 -14.15
CA ILE A 796 -15.82 18.59 -14.67
C ILE A 796 -15.46 19.39 -15.93
N ASN A 797 -14.29 20.02 -15.92
CA ASN A 797 -13.76 20.72 -17.09
C ASN A 797 -13.54 19.71 -18.24
N PRO A 798 -14.21 19.86 -19.40
CA PRO A 798 -14.09 18.91 -20.51
C PRO A 798 -12.66 18.77 -21.08
N LYS A 799 -11.79 19.74 -20.80
CA LYS A 799 -10.38 19.75 -21.24
C LYS A 799 -9.42 19.20 -20.19
N SER A 800 -9.90 18.85 -18.98
CA SER A 800 -9.06 18.27 -17.94
C SER A 800 -8.83 16.77 -18.19
N LYS A 801 -7.74 16.24 -17.65
CA LYS A 801 -7.48 14.79 -17.60
C LYS A 801 -8.63 14.01 -16.95
N ALA A 802 -9.22 14.57 -15.90
CA ALA A 802 -10.37 14.00 -15.22
C ALA A 802 -11.58 13.74 -16.14
N ALA A 803 -11.71 14.52 -17.24
CA ALA A 803 -12.76 14.31 -18.22
C ALA A 803 -12.65 12.98 -18.98
N SER A 804 -11.44 12.43 -19.13
CA SER A 804 -11.21 11.15 -19.81
C SER A 804 -11.54 9.91 -18.96
N LEU A 805 -11.74 10.10 -17.63
CA LEU A 805 -11.96 8.97 -16.73
C LEU A 805 -13.31 8.30 -16.95
N ASP A 806 -13.30 6.98 -17.06
CA ASP A 806 -14.50 6.15 -17.07
C ASP A 806 -14.87 5.75 -15.63
N ILE A 807 -15.90 6.40 -15.09
CA ILE A 807 -16.42 6.15 -13.74
C ILE A 807 -17.65 5.23 -13.70
N GLU A 808 -18.10 4.69 -14.85
CA GLU A 808 -19.31 3.85 -14.92
C GLU A 808 -19.18 2.58 -14.06
N LYS A 809 -17.96 2.03 -13.98
CA LYS A 809 -17.70 0.85 -13.15
C LYS A 809 -17.94 1.09 -11.65
N LEU A 810 -17.73 2.31 -11.18
CA LEU A 810 -18.04 2.70 -9.78
C LEU A 810 -19.54 2.65 -9.51
N LEU A 811 -20.34 3.01 -10.52
CA LEU A 811 -21.78 3.16 -10.41
C LEU A 811 -22.56 1.89 -10.79
N HIS A 812 -21.85 0.81 -11.15
CA HIS A 812 -22.50 -0.43 -11.57
C HIS A 812 -23.35 -1.02 -10.46
N ALA A 813 -24.64 -1.18 -10.72
CA ALA A 813 -25.58 -1.74 -9.77
C ALA A 813 -25.62 -3.28 -9.89
N VAL A 814 -25.66 -3.95 -8.75
CA VAL A 814 -25.83 -5.40 -8.63
C VAL A 814 -27.05 -5.66 -7.76
N ASP A 815 -27.89 -6.62 -8.13
CA ASP A 815 -29.06 -7.01 -7.34
C ASP A 815 -28.65 -7.69 -6.03
N GLY A 816 -29.49 -7.55 -5.00
CA GLY A 816 -29.27 -8.17 -3.69
C GLY A 816 -29.29 -7.16 -2.53
N PRO A 817 -29.12 -7.62 -1.27
CA PRO A 817 -29.15 -6.76 -0.09
C PRO A 817 -28.00 -5.75 -0.10
N ASN A 818 -28.25 -4.55 0.42
CA ASN A 818 -27.27 -3.47 0.50
C ASN A 818 -26.59 -3.39 1.88
N THR A 819 -27.19 -3.97 2.92
CA THR A 819 -26.76 -3.86 4.31
C THR A 819 -26.57 -5.24 4.95
N LYS A 820 -25.95 -5.28 6.15
CA LYS A 820 -25.89 -6.50 6.95
C LYS A 820 -27.27 -6.82 7.56
N GLU A 821 -27.80 -7.99 7.28
CA GLU A 821 -29.09 -8.48 7.76
C GLU A 821 -28.93 -9.76 8.60
N ILE A 822 -27.87 -10.52 8.42
CA ILE A 822 -27.65 -11.84 9.00
C ILE A 822 -26.49 -11.78 10.00
N ALA A 823 -26.74 -12.25 11.23
CA ALA A 823 -25.68 -12.42 12.22
C ALA A 823 -24.76 -13.60 11.84
N GLN A 824 -23.46 -13.46 12.04
CA GLN A 824 -22.50 -14.57 11.88
C GLN A 824 -22.64 -15.57 13.03
N ASN A 825 -22.72 -16.86 12.71
CA ASN A 825 -22.69 -17.93 13.71
C ASN A 825 -21.25 -18.46 13.84
N HIS A 826 -20.60 -18.18 14.95
CA HIS A 826 -19.22 -18.59 15.21
C HIS A 826 -19.10 -19.99 15.84
N HIS A 827 -20.22 -20.71 16.01
CA HIS A 827 -20.25 -22.07 16.57
C HIS A 827 -19.53 -22.22 17.91
N LEU A 828 -19.62 -21.22 18.78
CA LEU A 828 -18.96 -21.24 20.10
C LEU A 828 -19.58 -22.27 21.05
N ASP A 829 -20.83 -22.61 20.82
CA ASP A 829 -21.64 -23.58 21.60
C ASP A 829 -21.04 -24.99 21.60
N ILE A 830 -20.31 -25.37 20.54
CA ILE A 830 -19.64 -26.68 20.44
C ILE A 830 -18.24 -26.70 21.08
N GLY A 831 -17.77 -25.57 21.58
CA GLY A 831 -16.42 -25.42 22.15
C GLY A 831 -16.22 -26.27 23.42
N PHE A 832 -14.98 -26.78 23.59
CA PHE A 832 -14.55 -27.56 24.74
C PHE A 832 -14.78 -26.82 26.07
N ASP A 833 -14.47 -25.55 26.12
CA ASP A 833 -14.57 -24.70 27.30
C ASP A 833 -16.01 -24.66 27.82
N LEU A 834 -17.00 -24.35 26.99
CA LEU A 834 -18.41 -24.25 27.42
C LEU A 834 -19.01 -25.59 27.81
N ASN A 835 -18.62 -26.68 27.15
CA ASN A 835 -19.20 -27.99 27.37
C ASN A 835 -18.56 -28.73 28.56
N TYR A 836 -17.31 -28.45 28.89
CA TYR A 836 -16.56 -29.14 29.93
C TYR A 836 -15.91 -28.18 30.92
N LEU A 837 -14.83 -27.48 30.54
CA LEU A 837 -13.94 -26.75 31.44
C LEU A 837 -14.67 -25.64 32.23
N TYR A 838 -15.35 -24.72 31.55
CA TYR A 838 -16.09 -23.64 32.23
C TYR A 838 -17.26 -24.16 33.05
N LYS A 839 -17.96 -25.15 32.51
CA LYS A 839 -19.11 -25.77 33.20
C LYS A 839 -18.71 -26.33 34.57
N GLU A 840 -17.58 -27.01 34.66
CA GLU A 840 -17.07 -27.60 35.89
C GLU A 840 -16.40 -26.57 36.81
N ALA A 841 -15.69 -25.62 36.25
CA ALA A 841 -14.97 -24.60 36.99
C ALA A 841 -15.82 -23.40 37.45
N LYS A 842 -17.06 -23.25 36.91
CA LYS A 842 -17.91 -22.05 37.08
C LYS A 842 -18.06 -21.63 38.53
N GLN A 843 -18.42 -22.53 39.42
CA GLN A 843 -18.63 -22.24 40.85
C GLN A 843 -17.34 -21.77 41.55
N SER A 844 -16.22 -22.41 41.22
CA SER A 844 -14.89 -22.00 41.76
C SER A 844 -14.48 -20.62 41.24
N ILE A 845 -14.78 -20.30 39.98
CA ILE A 845 -14.53 -18.98 39.37
C ILE A 845 -15.36 -17.91 40.10
N GLU A 846 -16.66 -18.16 40.28
CA GLU A 846 -17.58 -17.23 40.96
C GLU A 846 -17.21 -17.00 42.41
N ASN A 847 -16.66 -18.00 43.13
CA ASN A 847 -16.25 -17.92 44.53
C ASN A 847 -14.80 -17.47 44.72
N GLY A 848 -14.00 -17.32 43.65
CA GLY A 848 -12.56 -17.04 43.76
C GLY A 848 -11.74 -18.21 44.28
N GLU A 849 -12.21 -19.45 44.10
CA GLU A 849 -11.57 -20.66 44.61
C GLU A 849 -10.68 -21.33 43.56
N THR A 850 -9.69 -22.12 44.04
CA THR A 850 -8.83 -22.88 43.13
C THR A 850 -9.60 -24.09 42.56
N PHE A 851 -9.65 -24.22 41.23
CA PHE A 851 -10.14 -25.39 40.53
C PHE A 851 -8.98 -26.22 39.99
N LYS A 852 -9.05 -27.53 40.04
CA LYS A 852 -8.12 -28.48 39.42
C LYS A 852 -8.89 -29.57 38.71
N GLY A 853 -8.63 -29.75 37.41
CA GLY A 853 -9.24 -30.78 36.54
C GLY A 853 -8.17 -31.39 35.62
N HIS A 854 -8.45 -32.63 35.17
CA HIS A 854 -7.63 -33.33 34.19
C HIS A 854 -8.48 -33.66 32.98
N TYR A 855 -8.05 -33.24 31.82
CA TYR A 855 -8.81 -33.42 30.59
C TYR A 855 -7.88 -33.98 29.50
N THR A 856 -8.43 -34.87 28.69
CA THR A 856 -7.79 -35.34 27.48
C THR A 856 -8.25 -34.46 26.33
N ILE A 857 -7.30 -33.81 25.65
CA ILE A 857 -7.56 -32.95 24.49
C ILE A 857 -6.81 -33.49 23.28
N ASN A 858 -7.27 -33.12 22.08
CA ASN A 858 -6.63 -33.43 20.82
C ASN A 858 -6.51 -32.17 19.93
N ASN A 859 -5.92 -32.31 18.75
CA ASN A 859 -5.65 -31.19 17.84
C ASN A 859 -6.91 -30.53 17.23
N THR A 860 -8.10 -31.10 17.40
CA THR A 860 -9.37 -30.47 16.97
C THR A 860 -9.95 -29.55 18.03
N GLN A 861 -9.45 -29.60 19.27
CA GLN A 861 -9.92 -28.80 20.41
C GLN A 861 -9.00 -27.58 20.58
N ARG A 862 -9.14 -26.65 19.68
CA ARG A 862 -8.39 -25.40 19.71
C ARG A 862 -8.93 -24.44 20.79
N ASN A 863 -8.10 -23.58 21.32
CA ASN A 863 -8.44 -22.54 22.29
C ASN A 863 -8.96 -23.03 23.65
N VAL A 864 -8.58 -24.24 24.07
CA VAL A 864 -8.92 -24.75 25.40
C VAL A 864 -8.42 -23.79 26.48
N GLY A 865 -9.29 -23.32 27.34
CA GLY A 865 -9.03 -22.38 28.41
C GLY A 865 -9.20 -20.89 28.03
N VAL A 866 -9.30 -20.54 26.75
CA VAL A 866 -9.41 -19.13 26.32
C VAL A 866 -10.75 -18.52 26.76
N MET A 867 -11.86 -19.18 26.48
CA MET A 867 -13.18 -18.71 26.89
C MET A 867 -13.36 -18.75 28.40
N THR A 868 -12.83 -19.77 29.05
CA THR A 868 -12.83 -19.86 30.52
C THR A 868 -12.02 -18.73 31.14
N GLY A 869 -10.83 -18.43 30.59
CA GLY A 869 -10.02 -17.27 30.97
C GLY A 869 -10.74 -15.94 30.75
N SER A 870 -11.53 -15.82 29.68
CA SER A 870 -12.40 -14.68 29.42
C SER A 870 -13.41 -14.45 30.54
N TYR A 871 -14.07 -15.49 30.99
CA TYR A 871 -15.03 -15.40 32.11
C TYR A 871 -14.34 -15.04 33.46
N ILE A 872 -13.09 -15.43 33.65
CA ILE A 872 -12.31 -15.03 34.83
C ILE A 872 -11.91 -13.55 34.74
N THR A 873 -11.43 -13.10 33.58
CA THR A 873 -10.95 -11.73 33.38
C THR A 873 -12.08 -10.69 33.49
N LYS A 874 -13.29 -11.02 33.00
CA LYS A 874 -14.42 -10.09 32.95
C LYS A 874 -14.88 -9.54 34.33
N PRO A 875 -15.02 -10.35 35.39
CA PRO A 875 -15.44 -9.89 36.71
C PRO A 875 -14.29 -9.39 37.60
N VAL A 876 -13.03 -9.75 37.29
CA VAL A 876 -11.87 -9.48 38.16
C VAL A 876 -10.89 -8.59 37.40
N SER A 877 -10.92 -7.30 37.65
CA SER A 877 -10.01 -6.30 37.06
C SER A 877 -8.51 -6.55 37.33
N TYR A 878 -8.15 -7.58 38.08
CA TYR A 878 -6.77 -7.90 38.49
C TYR A 878 -6.60 -9.38 38.82
N THR A 879 -6.26 -10.22 37.83
CA THR A 879 -5.61 -11.51 38.11
C THR A 879 -4.59 -11.83 37.03
N HIS A 880 -3.34 -11.99 37.44
CA HIS A 880 -2.32 -12.62 36.63
C HIS A 880 -2.68 -14.11 36.44
N LEU A 881 -3.20 -14.44 35.24
CA LEU A 881 -3.30 -15.81 34.80
C LEU A 881 -1.92 -16.29 34.38
N THR A 882 -1.16 -16.90 35.25
CA THR A 882 -0.07 -17.77 34.87
C THR A 882 -0.66 -19.16 34.56
N LEU A 883 -1.02 -19.43 33.32
CA LEU A 883 -1.16 -20.78 32.85
C LEU A 883 0.25 -21.41 32.81
N PRO A 884 0.53 -22.49 33.53
CA PRO A 884 1.78 -23.20 33.34
C PRO A 884 1.74 -23.85 31.95
N THR A 885 2.39 -23.24 30.97
CA THR A 885 2.73 -23.87 29.71
C THR A 885 3.80 -24.92 29.96
N LYS A 886 3.41 -26.13 30.28
CA LYS A 886 4.16 -27.34 30.00
C LYS A 886 3.25 -28.22 29.15
N ALA A 887 3.56 -28.20 27.87
CA ALA A 887 3.13 -29.24 26.94
C ALA A 887 3.86 -30.52 27.27
#